data_298c2fb5d0104e808242cd261259d8a1
#
_entry.id   298c2fb5d0104e808242cd261259d8a1
#
_cell.length_a   1.000
_cell.length_b   1.000
_cell.length_c   1.000
_cell.angle_alpha   90.00
_cell.angle_beta   90.00
_cell.angle_gamma   90.00
#
_symmetry.space_group_name_H-M   'P 1'
#
loop_
_entity.id
_entity.type
_entity.pdbx_description
1 polymer ?
#
loop_
_entity_poly.entity_id
_entity_poly.type
_entity_poly.pdbx_seq_one_letter_code
_entity_poly.pdbx_strand_id
1 'polypeptide(L)'
;MTDVKKDIAWRIYTVYVVVCLFALVIVGKALTIQLVEGDELKKKILSLTTVDKTIEAVRGNIYATDGSLLATSIPIYEVRFDPNADAITDDLFDEKIDSLAWHLSDLFKDKSVATYKKRLQDARDNGARYHLVRRNVKFTQLKKMKKFPLFRRGKYKGGFITIQRNKRERPFKILAARTIGYERDEVTPVGLEGAYSEVLSGIDGQRLMQKIAGGVWMPLSDADEIEPEDGMDIYSTIDVNLQDVAESALMEQLQKHQADHGTVVLMEVKTGAIKAIANLKQTESGRYYEGYNYAIGESTEPGSTFKLPALIAAIEDGYVDMDDLIDCGNGSKKYYDRIMFDSNFDDGGWGKITVQRVLEVSSNIGMAEIITTSYAQQPQKFIDRLAEMNLSMPLGIEIAGEGEPYIKNTDDPTWSGISLAWMAHGYELQQTPLQILTYYNAVANGGVMVKPKFVEKITKGRKVVQEIEAEVINSKICSKSTIEKVQKALEGVVTDGTARNLRNADYKIAGKTGTAQIANNVGSVNAYKGKKVSHQASFAGYFPADNPQYSCIVVINAPSRNVYYGNLVAGPIFKEVADKVYANSLEMHEQLQEQNYTANSAIPYSKHGKKQDIETIFNHLNIPVESKADDSDWIVTNTKLESVEIAPRLVRENLVPNVVGMGLRDAIYLLENQGLRVKITGSGMVKSQSISAGSKINNGETINIELS
;
A
#
# COMPACT_ATOMS: atom_id res chain seq x y z
N MET A 1 100.24 38.90 -32.93
CA MET A 1 99.02 39.25 -32.14
C MET A 1 97.72 39.18 -32.97
N THR A 2 97.79 39.15 -34.30
CA THR A 2 96.61 39.15 -35.18
C THR A 2 95.92 37.78 -35.28
N ASP A 3 96.61 36.66 -35.13
CA ASP A 3 96.02 35.30 -35.27
C ASP A 3 95.22 34.84 -34.04
N VAL A 4 95.64 35.21 -32.83
CA VAL A 4 94.94 34.84 -31.59
C VAL A 4 93.58 35.52 -31.49
N LYS A 5 93.49 36.78 -32.01
CA LYS A 5 92.20 37.50 -32.04
C LYS A 5 91.21 36.88 -33.04
N LYS A 6 91.71 36.39 -34.16
CA LYS A 6 90.85 35.68 -35.14
C LYS A 6 90.35 34.31 -34.59
N ASP A 7 91.21 33.61 -33.88
CA ASP A 7 90.84 32.29 -33.28
C ASP A 7 89.82 32.47 -32.14
N ILE A 8 90.00 33.51 -31.35
CA ILE A 8 88.99 33.81 -30.29
C ILE A 8 87.67 34.24 -30.93
N ALA A 9 87.71 35.13 -31.95
CA ALA A 9 86.49 35.55 -32.65
C ALA A 9 85.77 34.38 -33.31
N TRP A 10 86.45 33.43 -33.93
CA TRP A 10 85.88 32.23 -34.53
C TRP A 10 85.20 31.36 -33.51
N ARG A 11 85.84 31.15 -32.38
CA ARG A 11 85.19 30.35 -31.25
C ARG A 11 83.93 31.02 -30.69
N ILE A 12 83.98 32.41 -30.57
CA ILE A 12 82.79 33.16 -30.14
C ILE A 12 81.66 33.03 -31.14
N TYR A 13 81.93 33.17 -32.44
CA TYR A 13 80.89 32.96 -33.47
C TYR A 13 80.37 31.55 -33.54
N THR A 14 81.23 30.55 -33.33
CA THR A 14 80.76 29.12 -33.26
C THR A 14 79.82 28.91 -32.12
N VAL A 15 80.14 29.43 -30.91
CA VAL A 15 79.25 29.34 -29.76
C VAL A 15 77.96 30.11 -30.02
N TYR A 16 78.04 31.30 -30.64
CA TYR A 16 76.86 32.06 -30.97
C TYR A 16 75.97 31.37 -31.97
N VAL A 17 76.53 30.77 -33.01
CA VAL A 17 75.75 29.91 -33.98
C VAL A 17 75.10 28.75 -33.32
N VAL A 18 75.79 28.03 -32.40
CA VAL A 18 75.23 26.89 -31.64
C VAL A 18 74.05 27.37 -30.78
N VAL A 19 74.18 28.51 -30.11
CA VAL A 19 73.10 29.08 -29.28
C VAL A 19 71.88 29.50 -30.15
N CYS A 20 72.14 30.11 -31.33
CA CYS A 20 71.10 30.47 -32.28
C CYS A 20 70.38 29.23 -32.83
N LEU A 21 71.11 28.18 -33.19
CA LEU A 21 70.49 26.89 -33.63
C LEU A 21 69.71 26.26 -32.53
N PHE A 22 70.17 26.28 -31.30
CA PHE A 22 69.39 25.77 -30.14
C PHE A 22 68.10 26.57 -29.91
N ALA A 23 68.19 27.86 -30.02
CA ALA A 23 67.01 28.74 -29.93
C ALA A 23 66.01 28.46 -31.06
N LEU A 24 66.45 28.24 -32.29
CA LEU A 24 65.60 27.84 -33.43
C LEU A 24 64.90 26.48 -33.19
N VAL A 25 65.61 25.52 -32.63
CA VAL A 25 65.03 24.23 -32.27
C VAL A 25 63.91 24.39 -31.21
N ILE A 26 64.13 25.23 -30.19
CA ILE A 26 63.11 25.53 -29.18
C ILE A 26 61.89 26.20 -29.81
N VAL A 27 62.07 27.22 -30.65
CA VAL A 27 61.00 27.90 -31.35
C VAL A 27 60.27 26.94 -32.30
N GLY A 28 61.03 26.11 -33.04
CA GLY A 28 60.43 25.10 -33.93
C GLY A 28 59.59 24.08 -33.14
N LYS A 29 60.07 23.61 -31.99
CA LYS A 29 59.28 22.68 -31.14
C LYS A 29 58.05 23.38 -30.54
N ALA A 30 58.21 24.63 -30.12
CA ALA A 30 57.08 25.43 -29.62
C ALA A 30 56.00 25.61 -30.71
N LEU A 31 56.37 25.91 -31.93
CA LEU A 31 55.43 25.98 -33.06
C LEU A 31 54.79 24.62 -33.39
N THR A 32 55.57 23.55 -33.34
CA THR A 32 55.02 22.18 -33.55
C THR A 32 53.98 21.86 -32.47
N ILE A 33 54.28 22.12 -31.19
CA ILE A 33 53.32 21.96 -30.11
C ILE A 33 52.06 22.78 -30.31
N GLN A 34 52.21 24.06 -30.77
CA GLN A 34 51.11 24.97 -30.91
C GLN A 34 50.22 24.69 -32.15
N LEU A 35 50.81 24.32 -33.27
CA LEU A 35 50.11 24.21 -34.56
C LEU A 35 49.75 22.75 -34.92
N VAL A 36 50.50 21.75 -34.44
CA VAL A 36 50.29 20.35 -34.79
C VAL A 36 49.71 19.53 -33.59
N GLU A 37 50.32 19.68 -32.39
CA GLU A 37 49.92 18.93 -31.21
C GLU A 37 48.86 19.68 -30.38
N GLY A 38 48.62 20.99 -30.68
CA GLY A 38 47.78 21.85 -29.83
C GLY A 38 46.35 21.40 -29.67
N ASP A 39 45.72 20.92 -30.73
CA ASP A 39 44.32 20.49 -30.67
C ASP A 39 44.17 19.12 -29.97
N GLU A 40 45.15 18.22 -30.11
CA GLU A 40 45.17 16.96 -29.39
C GLU A 40 45.42 17.17 -27.89
N LEU A 41 46.37 18.06 -27.54
CA LEU A 41 46.64 18.43 -26.17
C LEU A 41 45.45 19.14 -25.50
N LYS A 42 44.75 20.04 -26.25
CA LYS A 42 43.51 20.66 -25.75
C LYS A 42 42.42 19.62 -25.50
N LYS A 43 42.20 18.67 -26.42
CA LYS A 43 41.26 17.56 -26.22
C LYS A 43 41.61 16.72 -24.98
N LYS A 44 42.89 16.42 -24.82
CA LYS A 44 43.40 15.66 -23.66
C LYS A 44 43.23 16.42 -22.33
N ILE A 45 43.45 17.74 -22.33
CA ILE A 45 43.20 18.59 -21.17
C ILE A 45 41.70 18.63 -20.86
N LEU A 46 40.85 18.84 -21.86
CA LEU A 46 39.40 18.84 -21.69
C LEU A 46 38.94 17.52 -21.10
N SER A 47 39.38 16.37 -21.63
CA SER A 47 39.00 15.03 -21.10
C SER A 47 39.50 14.77 -19.68
N LEU A 48 40.60 15.41 -19.23
CA LEU A 48 41.13 15.32 -17.87
C LEU A 48 40.48 16.33 -16.90
N THR A 49 39.89 17.40 -17.45
CA THR A 49 39.33 18.51 -16.66
C THR A 49 37.81 18.57 -16.71
N THR A 50 37.14 17.81 -17.58
CA THR A 50 35.67 17.74 -17.67
C THR A 50 35.19 16.34 -17.30
N VAL A 51 34.01 16.30 -16.69
CA VAL A 51 33.29 15.05 -16.39
C VAL A 51 31.79 15.31 -16.51
N ASP A 52 31.09 14.38 -17.14
CA ASP A 52 29.65 14.37 -17.12
C ASP A 52 29.17 13.89 -15.76
N LYS A 53 28.49 14.77 -15.05
CA LYS A 53 27.87 14.44 -13.78
C LYS A 53 26.40 14.17 -13.99
N THR A 54 25.96 12.96 -13.62
CA THR A 54 24.55 12.59 -13.60
C THR A 54 23.80 13.41 -12.57
N ILE A 55 22.65 13.94 -12.95
CA ILE A 55 21.67 14.58 -12.07
C ILE A 55 20.54 13.57 -11.93
N GLU A 56 20.44 12.96 -10.75
CA GLU A 56 19.42 11.94 -10.48
C GLU A 56 18.02 12.54 -10.61
N ALA A 57 17.15 11.89 -11.40
CA ALA A 57 15.72 12.20 -11.45
C ALA A 57 15.07 11.92 -10.08
N VAL A 58 13.99 12.61 -9.78
CA VAL A 58 13.21 12.30 -8.57
C VAL A 58 12.27 11.14 -8.89
N ARG A 59 12.42 10.04 -8.16
CA ARG A 59 11.57 8.87 -8.31
C ARG A 59 10.14 9.20 -7.92
N GLY A 60 9.17 8.84 -8.77
CA GLY A 60 7.73 9.08 -8.60
C GLY A 60 7.17 8.45 -7.32
N ASN A 61 6.02 8.91 -6.88
CA ASN A 61 5.37 8.45 -5.66
C ASN A 61 4.48 7.24 -5.92
N ILE A 62 4.23 6.46 -4.87
CA ILE A 62 3.19 5.42 -4.84
C ILE A 62 2.12 5.88 -3.85
N TYR A 63 0.90 6.03 -4.35
CA TYR A 63 -0.27 6.44 -3.56
C TYR A 63 -1.20 5.26 -3.29
N ALA A 64 -1.93 5.33 -2.19
CA ALA A 64 -3.09 4.50 -1.91
C ALA A 64 -4.34 5.07 -2.64
N THR A 65 -5.46 4.36 -2.56
CA THR A 65 -6.74 4.78 -3.20
C THR A 65 -7.23 6.14 -2.73
N ASP A 66 -7.01 6.48 -1.46
CA ASP A 66 -7.39 7.76 -0.83
C ASP A 66 -6.39 8.90 -1.10
N GLY A 67 -5.33 8.65 -1.86
CA GLY A 67 -4.24 9.59 -2.11
C GLY A 67 -3.19 9.67 -1.02
N SER A 68 -3.24 8.83 0.01
CA SER A 68 -2.18 8.72 1.03
C SER A 68 -0.89 8.22 0.41
N LEU A 69 0.26 8.75 0.83
CA LEU A 69 1.57 8.36 0.33
C LEU A 69 2.03 7.02 0.94
N LEU A 70 2.10 5.97 0.12
CA LEU A 70 2.67 4.67 0.49
C LEU A 70 4.19 4.65 0.36
N ALA A 71 4.72 5.25 -0.71
CA ALA A 71 6.15 5.47 -0.90
C ALA A 71 6.41 6.82 -1.57
N THR A 72 7.44 7.54 -1.11
CA THR A 72 7.79 8.86 -1.62
C THR A 72 9.29 9.10 -1.55
N SER A 73 9.79 9.99 -2.40
CA SER A 73 11.20 10.41 -2.40
C SER A 73 11.33 11.75 -1.68
N ILE A 74 12.04 11.76 -0.57
CA ILE A 74 12.29 12.99 0.19
C ILE A 74 13.73 13.47 -0.01
N PRO A 75 13.95 14.77 -0.20
CA PRO A 75 15.30 15.31 -0.31
C PRO A 75 16.01 15.24 1.04
N ILE A 76 17.17 14.61 1.05
CA ILE A 76 18.13 14.63 2.14
C ILE A 76 19.43 15.26 1.66
N TYR A 77 20.23 15.74 2.60
CA TYR A 77 21.45 16.44 2.26
C TYR A 77 22.65 15.79 2.91
N GLU A 78 23.73 15.68 2.14
CA GLU A 78 25.07 15.43 2.66
C GLU A 78 25.76 16.79 2.82
N VAL A 79 26.20 17.07 4.04
CA VAL A 79 26.89 18.31 4.34
C VAL A 79 28.38 18.03 4.45
N ARG A 80 29.16 18.77 3.66
CA ARG A 80 30.61 18.76 3.68
C ARG A 80 31.15 20.14 3.99
N PHE A 81 32.37 20.19 4.47
CA PHE A 81 33.05 21.40 4.86
C PHE A 81 34.41 21.47 4.19
N ASP A 82 34.73 22.62 3.58
CA ASP A 82 36.06 22.99 3.15
C ASP A 82 36.67 23.93 4.19
N PRO A 83 37.43 23.40 5.18
CA PRO A 83 38.05 24.22 6.21
C PRO A 83 39.23 25.04 5.65
N ASN A 84 39.70 24.70 4.45
CA ASN A 84 40.82 25.36 3.75
C ASN A 84 40.35 26.24 2.59
N ALA A 85 39.06 26.68 2.60
CA ALA A 85 38.59 27.67 1.63
C ALA A 85 39.38 29.01 1.78
N ASP A 86 39.80 29.56 0.68
CA ASP A 86 40.75 30.73 0.64
C ASP A 86 40.28 31.93 1.49
N ALA A 87 39.00 32.08 1.73
CA ALA A 87 38.43 33.14 2.57
C ALA A 87 38.34 32.77 4.09
N ILE A 88 38.80 31.58 4.48
CA ILE A 88 38.86 31.13 5.88
C ILE A 88 40.33 31.24 6.34
N THR A 89 40.71 32.41 6.88
CA THR A 89 42.01 32.61 7.49
C THR A 89 42.14 31.79 8.78
N ASP A 90 43.39 31.58 9.27
CA ASP A 90 43.62 30.85 10.53
C ASP A 90 42.93 31.55 11.71
N ASP A 91 43.07 32.85 11.83
CA ASP A 91 42.41 33.64 12.89
C ASP A 91 40.90 33.47 12.88
N LEU A 92 40.27 33.50 11.70
CA LEU A 92 38.83 33.33 11.55
C LEU A 92 38.38 31.91 11.90
N PHE A 93 39.17 30.90 11.52
CA PHE A 93 38.88 29.52 11.84
C PHE A 93 38.97 29.30 13.36
N ASP A 94 40.06 29.73 13.98
CA ASP A 94 40.30 29.58 15.43
C ASP A 94 39.25 30.33 16.26
N GLU A 95 38.83 31.52 15.84
CA GLU A 95 37.77 32.29 16.50
C GLU A 95 36.41 31.60 16.44
N LYS A 96 36.07 30.88 15.35
CA LYS A 96 34.71 30.39 15.11
C LYS A 96 34.54 28.88 15.28
N ILE A 97 35.60 28.08 15.35
CA ILE A 97 35.55 26.65 15.34
C ILE A 97 34.84 26.09 16.59
N ASP A 98 35.04 26.65 17.78
CA ASP A 98 34.40 26.23 19.01
C ASP A 98 32.89 26.44 18.92
N SER A 99 32.44 27.56 18.42
CA SER A 99 31.04 27.87 18.25
C SER A 99 30.41 26.99 17.18
N LEU A 100 31.10 26.71 16.06
CA LEU A 100 30.62 25.79 15.03
C LEU A 100 30.47 24.36 15.61
N ALA A 101 31.47 23.86 16.32
CA ALA A 101 31.45 22.54 16.95
C ALA A 101 30.31 22.39 17.98
N TRP A 102 30.07 23.46 18.74
CA TRP A 102 28.97 23.52 19.70
C TRP A 102 27.61 23.39 18.99
N HIS A 103 27.38 24.20 17.96
CA HIS A 103 26.13 24.17 17.18
C HIS A 103 25.87 22.81 16.48
N LEU A 104 26.94 22.15 15.99
CA LEU A 104 26.82 20.82 15.39
C LEU A 104 26.46 19.75 16.45
N SER A 105 27.14 19.81 17.61
CA SER A 105 26.85 18.90 18.74
C SER A 105 25.43 19.07 19.27
N ASP A 106 24.97 20.32 19.45
CA ASP A 106 23.61 20.63 19.90
C ASP A 106 22.54 20.18 18.92
N LEU A 107 22.76 20.41 17.62
CA LEU A 107 21.80 20.06 16.56
C LEU A 107 21.62 18.53 16.42
N PHE A 108 22.71 17.77 16.45
CA PHE A 108 22.68 16.34 16.13
C PHE A 108 22.70 15.43 17.36
N LYS A 109 23.24 15.89 18.48
CA LYS A 109 23.33 15.16 19.77
C LYS A 109 23.95 13.76 19.65
N ASP A 110 24.83 13.57 18.65
CA ASP A 110 25.48 12.29 18.35
C ASP A 110 26.95 12.24 18.76
N LYS A 111 27.60 13.41 18.89
CA LYS A 111 29.00 13.57 19.29
C LYS A 111 29.17 14.76 20.20
N SER A 112 30.18 14.70 21.08
CA SER A 112 30.54 15.81 21.94
C SER A 112 31.12 16.99 21.16
N VAL A 113 31.04 18.18 21.72
CA VAL A 113 31.64 19.41 21.15
C VAL A 113 33.12 19.19 20.88
N ALA A 114 33.87 18.59 21.81
CA ALA A 114 35.30 18.30 21.67
C ALA A 114 35.56 17.36 20.47
N THR A 115 34.71 16.37 20.24
CA THR A 115 34.83 15.44 19.11
C THR A 115 34.62 16.15 17.78
N TYR A 116 33.60 17.02 17.68
CA TYR A 116 33.37 17.82 16.48
C TYR A 116 34.53 18.78 16.23
N LYS A 117 34.99 19.52 17.26
CA LYS A 117 36.11 20.42 17.15
C LYS A 117 37.33 19.71 16.61
N LYS A 118 37.75 18.61 17.25
CA LYS A 118 38.91 17.84 16.83
C LYS A 118 38.83 17.40 15.37
N ARG A 119 37.69 16.82 14.94
CA ARG A 119 37.51 16.39 13.56
C ARG A 119 37.63 17.51 12.52
N LEU A 120 37.15 18.72 12.84
CA LEU A 120 37.22 19.86 11.96
C LEU A 120 38.64 20.45 11.93
N GLN A 121 39.37 20.47 13.07
CA GLN A 121 40.78 20.83 13.14
C GLN A 121 41.64 19.84 12.37
N ASP A 122 41.52 18.52 12.64
CA ASP A 122 42.25 17.48 11.91
C ASP A 122 42.03 17.62 10.38
N ALA A 123 40.80 17.96 9.96
CA ALA A 123 40.50 18.18 8.54
C ALA A 123 41.23 19.42 7.98
N ARG A 124 41.35 20.51 8.76
CA ARG A 124 42.12 21.69 8.36
C ARG A 124 43.61 21.40 8.25
N ASP A 125 44.17 20.78 9.29
CA ASP A 125 45.59 20.45 9.39
C ASP A 125 46.05 19.50 8.26
N ASN A 126 45.19 18.57 7.87
CA ASN A 126 45.42 17.63 6.77
C ASN A 126 45.14 18.23 5.37
N GLY A 127 44.82 19.51 5.26
CA GLY A 127 44.52 20.18 3.98
C GLY A 127 43.27 19.70 3.29
N ALA A 128 42.33 19.07 4.02
CA ALA A 128 41.12 18.54 3.42
C ALA A 128 40.20 19.66 2.93
N ARG A 129 39.81 19.62 1.66
CA ARG A 129 38.88 20.59 1.05
C ARG A 129 37.44 20.08 0.91
N TYR A 130 37.18 18.83 1.32
CA TYR A 130 35.90 18.16 1.11
C TYR A 130 35.54 17.26 2.30
N HIS A 131 35.73 17.74 3.53
CA HIS A 131 35.54 17.00 4.75
C HIS A 131 34.06 16.68 4.97
N LEU A 132 33.72 15.41 5.19
CA LEU A 132 32.34 15.00 5.51
C LEU A 132 31.97 15.38 6.94
N VAL A 133 31.03 16.30 7.08
CA VAL A 133 30.47 16.72 8.38
C VAL A 133 29.35 15.76 8.78
N ARG A 134 28.32 15.60 7.91
CA ARG A 134 27.15 14.78 8.20
C ARG A 134 26.48 14.30 6.92
N ARG A 135 26.02 13.04 6.94
CA ARG A 135 25.08 12.47 5.95
C ARG A 135 23.64 12.53 6.48
N ASN A 136 22.67 12.35 5.60
CA ASN A 136 21.24 12.26 5.92
C ASN A 136 20.69 13.46 6.71
N VAL A 137 21.11 14.67 6.35
CA VAL A 137 20.64 15.93 6.95
C VAL A 137 19.28 16.27 6.36
N LYS A 138 18.25 16.44 7.20
CA LYS A 138 16.91 16.87 6.78
C LYS A 138 16.94 18.37 6.40
N PHE A 139 16.00 18.79 5.54
CA PHE A 139 15.90 20.20 5.11
C PHE A 139 15.79 21.18 6.30
N THR A 140 15.04 20.83 7.33
CA THR A 140 14.91 21.66 8.54
C THR A 140 16.23 21.84 9.31
N GLN A 141 17.05 20.77 9.36
CA GLN A 141 18.39 20.81 9.95
C GLN A 141 19.35 21.62 9.07
N LEU A 142 19.29 21.41 7.76
CA LEU A 142 20.09 22.19 6.80
C LEU A 142 19.82 23.70 6.92
N LYS A 143 18.54 24.09 7.05
CA LYS A 143 18.14 25.49 7.26
C LYS A 143 18.74 26.09 8.54
N LYS A 144 18.89 25.29 9.60
CA LYS A 144 19.60 25.70 10.82
C LYS A 144 21.10 25.81 10.57
N MET A 145 21.72 24.80 9.94
CA MET A 145 23.17 24.79 9.64
C MET A 145 23.62 25.97 8.77
N LYS A 146 22.79 26.39 7.83
CA LYS A 146 23.08 27.62 7.01
C LYS A 146 23.25 28.86 7.84
N LYS A 147 22.85 28.90 9.11
CA LYS A 147 23.02 30.04 10.04
C LYS A 147 24.24 29.90 10.96
N PHE A 148 24.92 28.74 10.98
CA PHE A 148 26.02 28.45 11.88
C PHE A 148 27.28 29.32 11.52
N PRO A 149 28.14 29.61 12.49
CA PRO A 149 29.42 30.24 12.25
C PRO A 149 30.21 29.55 11.13
N LEU A 150 30.92 30.26 10.33
CA LEU A 150 31.54 29.87 9.07
C LEU A 150 30.48 29.48 8.00
N PHE A 151 29.60 28.52 8.23
CA PHE A 151 28.62 28.01 7.26
C PHE A 151 27.70 29.10 6.68
N ARG A 152 27.32 30.12 7.49
CA ARG A 152 26.51 31.25 7.03
C ARG A 152 27.13 32.07 5.92
N ARG A 153 28.47 31.93 5.71
CA ARG A 153 29.19 32.61 4.64
C ARG A 153 29.14 31.85 3.30
N GLY A 154 28.45 30.72 3.25
CA GLY A 154 28.21 29.91 2.05
C GLY A 154 29.44 29.09 1.63
N LYS A 155 29.40 28.56 0.39
CA LYS A 155 30.40 27.63 -0.12
C LYS A 155 31.79 28.22 -0.21
N TYR A 156 31.94 29.37 -0.89
CA TYR A 156 33.25 29.93 -1.22
C TYR A 156 33.91 30.69 -0.07
N LYS A 157 33.10 31.34 0.78
CA LYS A 157 33.60 32.17 1.89
C LYS A 157 33.52 31.47 3.26
N GLY A 158 32.75 30.41 3.36
CA GLY A 158 32.50 29.68 4.62
C GLY A 158 32.68 28.17 4.50
N GLY A 159 33.14 27.67 3.34
CA GLY A 159 33.44 26.27 3.12
C GLY A 159 32.20 25.33 3.20
N PHE A 160 30.98 25.86 3.21
CA PHE A 160 29.77 25.10 3.41
C PHE A 160 29.27 24.47 2.10
N ILE A 161 29.48 23.18 1.93
CA ILE A 161 29.13 22.42 0.73
C ILE A 161 27.96 21.52 1.06
N THR A 162 26.90 21.56 0.25
CA THR A 162 25.72 20.72 0.40
C THR A 162 25.48 19.95 -0.88
N ILE A 163 25.23 18.65 -0.73
CA ILE A 163 24.87 17.75 -1.83
C ILE A 163 23.48 17.23 -1.50
N GLN A 164 22.53 17.47 -2.38
CA GLN A 164 21.19 16.88 -2.27
C GLN A 164 21.24 15.45 -2.80
N ARG A 165 20.55 14.57 -2.12
CA ARG A 165 20.26 13.21 -2.54
C ARG A 165 18.78 12.91 -2.27
N ASN A 166 18.21 12.01 -3.01
CA ASN A 166 16.86 11.56 -2.78
C ASN A 166 16.89 10.28 -1.92
N LYS A 167 16.11 10.28 -0.84
CA LYS A 167 15.92 9.11 0.01
C LYS A 167 14.49 8.60 -0.18
N ARG A 168 14.37 7.34 -0.59
CA ARG A 168 13.08 6.68 -0.63
C ARG A 168 12.56 6.40 0.78
N GLU A 169 11.34 6.81 1.08
CA GLU A 169 10.71 6.64 2.38
C GLU A 169 9.29 6.09 2.22
N ARG A 170 8.90 5.20 3.13
CA ARG A 170 7.55 4.67 3.26
C ARG A 170 6.94 5.23 4.54
N PRO A 171 5.99 6.18 4.48
CA PRO A 171 5.44 6.84 5.66
C PRO A 171 4.79 5.86 6.64
N PHE A 172 4.09 4.84 6.14
CA PHE A 172 3.43 3.82 6.95
C PHE A 172 4.35 2.64 7.35
N LYS A 173 5.65 2.72 7.05
CA LYS A 173 6.71 1.79 7.46
C LYS A 173 6.46 0.33 7.08
N ILE A 174 5.66 -0.39 7.91
CA ILE A 174 5.41 -1.83 7.80
C ILE A 174 4.21 -2.17 6.89
N LEU A 175 3.26 -1.25 6.76
CA LEU A 175 1.99 -1.46 6.08
C LEU A 175 2.20 -1.83 4.60
N ALA A 176 1.74 -3.03 4.20
CA ALA A 176 1.94 -3.62 2.87
C ALA A 176 3.40 -3.55 2.37
N ALA A 177 4.35 -3.62 3.30
CA ALA A 177 5.75 -3.29 3.05
C ALA A 177 6.39 -4.14 1.94
N ARG A 178 6.00 -5.39 1.81
CA ARG A 178 6.53 -6.31 0.79
C ARG A 178 5.84 -6.12 -0.56
N THR A 179 4.56 -5.78 -0.56
CA THR A 179 3.78 -5.51 -1.76
C THR A 179 4.16 -4.16 -2.37
N ILE A 180 4.32 -3.11 -1.55
CA ILE A 180 4.92 -1.84 -2.00
C ILE A 180 6.34 -2.11 -2.49
N GLY A 181 7.13 -2.83 -1.71
CA GLY A 181 8.45 -3.28 -2.09
C GLY A 181 9.55 -2.24 -1.92
N TYR A 182 10.62 -2.43 -2.66
CA TYR A 182 11.79 -1.54 -2.72
C TYR A 182 12.62 -1.80 -3.98
N GLU A 183 13.37 -0.79 -4.37
CA GLU A 183 14.48 -0.89 -5.31
C GLU A 183 15.75 -0.40 -4.62
N ARG A 184 16.81 -1.18 -4.73
CA ARG A 184 18.15 -0.87 -4.17
C ARG A 184 19.22 -1.40 -5.11
N ASP A 185 20.37 -0.72 -5.12
CA ASP A 185 21.53 -1.19 -5.86
C ASP A 185 21.90 -2.61 -5.44
N GLU A 186 22.27 -3.44 -6.40
CA GLU A 186 22.73 -4.84 -6.23
C GLU A 186 21.70 -5.82 -5.66
N VAL A 187 20.43 -5.43 -5.52
CA VAL A 187 19.35 -6.29 -5.03
C VAL A 187 18.20 -6.29 -6.05
N THR A 188 17.69 -7.48 -6.36
CA THR A 188 16.51 -7.61 -7.24
C THR A 188 15.34 -6.76 -6.69
N PRO A 189 14.82 -5.82 -7.48
CA PRO A 189 13.67 -5.03 -7.09
C PRO A 189 12.44 -5.90 -6.84
N VAL A 190 11.60 -5.52 -5.88
CA VAL A 190 10.42 -6.30 -5.48
C VAL A 190 9.20 -5.41 -5.29
N GLY A 191 8.01 -6.02 -5.35
CA GLY A 191 6.74 -5.33 -5.17
C GLY A 191 6.45 -4.34 -6.29
N LEU A 192 5.60 -3.35 -6.00
CA LEU A 192 5.25 -2.28 -6.94
C LEU A 192 6.46 -1.43 -7.34
N GLU A 193 7.37 -1.20 -6.41
CA GLU A 193 8.65 -0.52 -6.70
C GLU A 193 9.44 -1.22 -7.80
N GLY A 194 9.44 -2.56 -7.80
CA GLY A 194 10.13 -3.34 -8.81
C GLY A 194 9.34 -3.46 -10.11
N ALA A 195 8.06 -3.77 -10.03
CA ALA A 195 7.19 -3.97 -11.19
C ALA A 195 7.06 -2.71 -12.07
N TYR A 196 7.07 -1.55 -11.43
CA TYR A 196 6.93 -0.25 -12.09
C TYR A 196 8.22 0.59 -12.02
N SER A 197 9.39 -0.05 -11.92
CA SER A 197 10.66 0.65 -11.78
C SER A 197 10.91 1.64 -12.91
N GLU A 198 10.68 1.25 -14.17
CA GLU A 198 10.87 2.10 -15.34
C GLU A 198 9.97 3.35 -15.31
N VAL A 199 8.73 3.19 -14.84
CA VAL A 199 7.76 4.28 -14.72
C VAL A 199 8.14 5.24 -13.60
N LEU A 200 8.55 4.67 -12.46
CA LEU A 200 8.87 5.43 -11.25
C LEU A 200 10.22 6.15 -11.33
N SER A 201 11.24 5.57 -12.00
CA SER A 201 12.62 6.09 -11.93
C SER A 201 12.82 7.41 -12.67
N GLY A 202 12.04 7.67 -13.71
CA GLY A 202 12.26 8.83 -14.57
C GLY A 202 13.52 8.67 -15.44
N ILE A 203 14.02 9.79 -15.96
CA ILE A 203 15.21 9.84 -16.81
C ILE A 203 16.21 10.80 -16.16
N ASP A 204 17.39 10.28 -15.83
CA ASP A 204 18.46 11.10 -15.27
C ASP A 204 18.94 12.15 -16.24
N GLY A 205 19.22 13.34 -15.70
CA GLY A 205 19.87 14.42 -16.42
C GLY A 205 21.40 14.29 -16.43
N GLN A 206 22.03 15.07 -17.27
CA GLN A 206 23.50 15.15 -17.36
C GLN A 206 23.93 16.60 -17.36
N ARG A 207 25.01 16.89 -16.63
CA ARG A 207 25.62 18.21 -16.59
C ARG A 207 27.12 18.08 -16.75
N LEU A 208 27.66 18.75 -17.77
CA LEU A 208 29.09 18.80 -18.00
C LEU A 208 29.75 19.71 -16.94
N MET A 209 30.61 19.12 -16.14
CA MET A 209 31.33 19.80 -15.07
C MET A 209 32.81 19.96 -15.45
N GLN A 210 33.41 21.14 -15.20
CA GLN A 210 34.83 21.36 -15.35
C GLN A 210 35.52 21.51 -14.00
N LYS A 211 36.65 20.84 -13.88
CA LYS A 211 37.52 20.98 -12.71
C LYS A 211 38.32 22.25 -12.81
N ILE A 212 38.08 23.19 -11.92
CA ILE A 212 38.82 24.47 -11.84
C ILE A 212 39.94 24.38 -10.81
N ALA A 213 40.79 25.44 -10.77
CA ALA A 213 41.86 25.57 -9.80
C ALA A 213 41.34 25.36 -8.36
N GLY A 214 42.06 24.57 -7.55
CA GLY A 214 41.63 24.16 -6.22
C GLY A 214 40.78 22.85 -6.20
N GLY A 215 40.66 22.16 -7.35
CA GLY A 215 39.99 20.85 -7.40
C GLY A 215 38.46 20.90 -7.32
N VAL A 216 37.84 22.06 -7.49
CA VAL A 216 36.39 22.27 -7.44
C VAL A 216 35.79 22.03 -8.84
N TRP A 217 34.71 21.26 -8.91
CA TRP A 217 33.94 21.07 -10.14
C TRP A 217 32.90 22.18 -10.30
N MET A 218 32.89 22.84 -11.43
CA MET A 218 31.88 23.85 -11.81
C MET A 218 31.19 23.49 -13.12
N PRO A 219 29.90 23.80 -13.28
CA PRO A 219 29.20 23.63 -14.58
C PRO A 219 29.98 24.47 -15.64
N LEU A 220 30.17 23.86 -16.81
CA LEU A 220 30.89 24.50 -17.91
C LEU A 220 29.98 25.52 -18.66
N SER A 221 28.72 25.14 -18.83
CA SER A 221 27.70 25.96 -19.52
C SER A 221 26.30 25.44 -19.12
N ASP A 222 25.33 26.36 -19.04
CA ASP A 222 23.91 25.97 -18.87
C ASP A 222 23.30 25.47 -20.21
N ALA A 223 23.98 25.67 -21.34
CA ALA A 223 23.51 25.30 -22.67
C ALA A 223 23.67 23.78 -22.97
N ASP A 224 24.56 23.10 -22.25
CA ASP A 224 24.86 21.68 -22.45
C ASP A 224 24.28 20.79 -21.29
N GLU A 225 23.35 21.37 -20.54
CA GLU A 225 22.68 20.66 -19.46
C GLU A 225 21.45 19.91 -19.99
N ILE A 226 21.37 18.61 -19.72
CA ILE A 226 20.17 17.81 -19.90
C ILE A 226 19.48 17.77 -18.55
N GLU A 227 18.35 18.45 -18.42
CA GLU A 227 17.55 18.42 -17.20
C GLU A 227 16.99 17.00 -16.97
N PRO A 228 16.96 16.52 -15.72
CA PRO A 228 16.34 15.25 -15.39
C PRO A 228 14.82 15.33 -15.60
N GLU A 229 14.24 14.24 -16.05
CA GLU A 229 12.81 14.09 -16.16
C GLU A 229 12.32 13.19 -15.01
N ASP A 230 11.59 13.78 -14.05
CA ASP A 230 11.10 13.06 -12.88
C ASP A 230 10.18 11.90 -13.24
N GLY A 231 10.22 10.84 -12.44
CA GLY A 231 9.38 9.68 -12.60
C GLY A 231 7.90 9.98 -12.47
N MET A 232 7.07 9.12 -13.04
CA MET A 232 5.62 9.20 -12.92
C MET A 232 5.15 8.60 -11.61
N ASP A 233 4.01 9.08 -11.13
CA ASP A 233 3.37 8.61 -9.91
C ASP A 233 2.41 7.44 -10.19
N ILE A 234 2.31 6.51 -9.24
CA ILE A 234 1.42 5.35 -9.29
C ILE A 234 0.34 5.48 -8.22
N TYR A 235 -0.91 5.26 -8.60
CA TYR A 235 -2.02 5.06 -7.67
C TYR A 235 -2.31 3.57 -7.56
N SER A 236 -2.00 2.99 -6.41
CA SER A 236 -2.29 1.59 -6.13
C SER A 236 -3.78 1.38 -5.79
N THR A 237 -4.20 0.13 -5.81
CA THR A 237 -5.55 -0.28 -5.40
C THR A 237 -5.70 -0.44 -3.89
N ILE A 238 -4.60 -0.31 -3.13
CA ILE A 238 -4.55 -0.51 -1.67
C ILE A 238 -5.34 0.59 -0.96
N ASP A 239 -6.25 0.19 -0.08
CA ASP A 239 -6.92 1.05 0.89
C ASP A 239 -6.17 0.97 2.23
N VAL A 240 -5.67 2.11 2.72
CA VAL A 240 -4.85 2.15 3.95
C VAL A 240 -5.62 1.65 5.17
N ASN A 241 -6.91 1.96 5.27
CA ASN A 241 -7.72 1.56 6.42
C ASN A 241 -8.02 0.06 6.41
N LEU A 242 -8.34 -0.50 5.24
CA LEU A 242 -8.59 -1.94 5.10
C LEU A 242 -7.30 -2.75 5.26
N GLN A 243 -6.18 -2.22 4.76
CA GLN A 243 -4.86 -2.81 4.96
C GLN A 243 -4.46 -2.87 6.44
N ASP A 244 -4.67 -1.78 7.18
CA ASP A 244 -4.36 -1.71 8.62
C ASP A 244 -5.18 -2.73 9.41
N VAL A 245 -6.46 -2.86 9.11
CA VAL A 245 -7.33 -3.88 9.75
C VAL A 245 -6.87 -5.30 9.40
N ALA A 246 -6.59 -5.58 8.13
CA ALA A 246 -6.13 -6.90 7.70
C ALA A 246 -4.80 -7.29 8.38
N GLU A 247 -3.86 -6.36 8.48
CA GLU A 247 -2.55 -6.57 9.10
C GLU A 247 -2.67 -6.74 10.62
N SER A 248 -3.51 -5.92 11.27
CA SER A 248 -3.74 -5.98 12.72
C SER A 248 -4.44 -7.28 13.12
N ALA A 249 -5.51 -7.67 12.42
CA ALA A 249 -6.23 -8.90 12.65
C ALA A 249 -5.34 -10.14 12.43
N LEU A 250 -4.53 -10.11 11.35
CA LEU A 250 -3.54 -11.16 11.09
C LEU A 250 -2.52 -11.26 12.21
N MET A 251 -1.95 -10.13 12.64
CA MET A 251 -0.97 -10.06 13.72
C MET A 251 -1.50 -10.65 15.01
N GLU A 252 -2.72 -10.28 15.40
CA GLU A 252 -3.36 -10.77 16.62
C GLU A 252 -3.51 -12.30 16.62
N GLN A 253 -4.04 -12.86 15.55
CA GLN A 253 -4.27 -14.30 15.46
C GLN A 253 -2.95 -15.08 15.34
N LEU A 254 -1.95 -14.56 14.60
CA LEU A 254 -0.62 -15.16 14.56
C LEU A 254 0.03 -15.22 15.94
N GLN A 255 -0.05 -14.15 16.73
CA GLN A 255 0.46 -14.12 18.10
C GLN A 255 -0.33 -15.05 19.02
N LYS A 256 -1.65 -15.04 18.94
CA LYS A 256 -2.55 -15.89 19.74
C LYS A 256 -2.28 -17.38 19.53
N HIS A 257 -2.05 -17.78 18.28
CA HIS A 257 -1.83 -19.18 17.91
C HIS A 257 -0.34 -19.54 17.77
N GLN A 258 0.57 -18.59 18.00
CA GLN A 258 2.03 -18.77 17.85
C GLN A 258 2.36 -19.43 16.49
N ALA A 259 1.73 -18.97 15.43
CA ALA A 259 1.90 -19.49 14.10
C ALA A 259 3.22 -19.03 13.46
N ASP A 260 3.76 -19.78 12.52
CA ASP A 260 5.01 -19.42 11.82
C ASP A 260 4.81 -18.18 10.95
N HIS A 261 3.81 -18.22 10.07
CA HIS A 261 3.47 -17.09 9.20
C HIS A 261 2.00 -17.16 8.76
N GLY A 262 1.54 -16.11 8.10
CA GLY A 262 0.22 -16.07 7.50
C GLY A 262 0.06 -14.93 6.52
N THR A 263 -1.03 -15.01 5.77
CA THR A 263 -1.42 -13.99 4.80
C THR A 263 -2.92 -13.74 4.79
N VAL A 264 -3.28 -12.50 4.48
CA VAL A 264 -4.67 -12.06 4.21
C VAL A 264 -4.68 -11.29 2.91
N VAL A 265 -5.63 -11.60 2.02
CA VAL A 265 -5.87 -10.83 0.80
C VAL A 265 -7.33 -10.48 0.70
N LEU A 266 -7.64 -9.20 0.47
CA LEU A 266 -8.98 -8.68 0.18
C LEU A 266 -9.01 -8.15 -1.25
N MET A 267 -9.94 -8.64 -2.06
CA MET A 267 -10.06 -8.34 -3.49
C MET A 267 -11.49 -7.89 -3.82
N GLU A 268 -11.63 -6.84 -4.60
CA GLU A 268 -12.92 -6.40 -5.12
C GLU A 268 -13.39 -7.34 -6.24
N VAL A 269 -14.64 -7.78 -6.16
CA VAL A 269 -15.17 -8.89 -7.01
C VAL A 269 -15.14 -8.53 -8.50
N LYS A 270 -15.66 -7.37 -8.86
CA LYS A 270 -15.84 -6.99 -10.27
C LYS A 270 -14.55 -6.60 -10.98
N THR A 271 -13.63 -5.96 -10.28
CA THR A 271 -12.47 -5.33 -10.89
C THR A 271 -11.18 -6.11 -10.71
N GLY A 272 -11.13 -7.03 -9.74
CA GLY A 272 -9.91 -7.69 -9.34
C GLY A 272 -8.95 -6.83 -8.52
N ALA A 273 -9.37 -5.62 -8.12
CA ALA A 273 -8.54 -4.69 -7.37
C ALA A 273 -8.21 -5.24 -5.97
N ILE A 274 -6.94 -5.36 -5.66
CA ILE A 274 -6.46 -5.77 -4.34
C ILE A 274 -6.54 -4.58 -3.39
N LYS A 275 -7.49 -4.61 -2.46
CA LYS A 275 -7.72 -3.53 -1.48
C LYS A 275 -6.84 -3.66 -0.24
N ALA A 276 -6.52 -4.89 0.14
CA ALA A 276 -5.56 -5.18 1.20
C ALA A 276 -4.80 -6.48 0.93
N ILE A 277 -3.53 -6.52 1.31
CA ILE A 277 -2.67 -7.70 1.23
C ILE A 277 -1.62 -7.63 2.34
N ALA A 278 -1.76 -8.48 3.35
CA ALA A 278 -0.87 -8.55 4.49
C ALA A 278 -0.14 -9.89 4.54
N ASN A 279 1.15 -9.86 4.80
CA ASN A 279 2.01 -11.04 4.85
C ASN A 279 2.93 -10.95 6.06
N LEU A 280 2.72 -11.76 7.08
CA LEU A 280 3.49 -11.68 8.32
C LEU A 280 4.18 -13.00 8.65
N LYS A 281 5.45 -12.94 9.02
CA LYS A 281 6.25 -14.07 9.47
C LYS A 281 6.89 -13.81 10.83
N GLN A 282 6.95 -14.84 11.66
CA GLN A 282 7.62 -14.80 12.95
C GLN A 282 9.15 -14.75 12.79
N THR A 283 9.80 -13.83 13.50
CA THR A 283 11.26 -13.80 13.65
C THR A 283 11.72 -14.77 14.75
N GLU A 284 13.00 -15.07 14.82
CA GLU A 284 13.60 -15.80 15.94
C GLU A 284 13.34 -15.15 17.30
N SER A 285 13.19 -13.83 17.33
CA SER A 285 12.85 -13.08 18.55
C SER A 285 11.36 -13.08 18.91
N GLY A 286 10.52 -13.81 18.14
CA GLY A 286 9.07 -13.90 18.36
C GLY A 286 8.25 -12.72 17.84
N ARG A 287 8.89 -11.72 17.17
CA ARG A 287 8.18 -10.61 16.53
C ARG A 287 7.76 -11.01 15.12
N TYR A 288 6.66 -10.42 14.62
CA TYR A 288 6.21 -10.62 13.26
C TYR A 288 6.57 -9.44 12.36
N TYR A 289 6.87 -9.71 11.09
CA TYR A 289 7.22 -8.71 10.09
C TYR A 289 6.89 -9.18 8.67
N GLU A 290 6.78 -8.28 7.72
CA GLU A 290 6.65 -8.59 6.30
C GLU A 290 8.03 -8.85 5.65
N GLY A 291 8.36 -10.12 5.47
CA GLY A 291 9.64 -10.52 4.84
C GLY A 291 9.49 -11.10 3.44
N TYR A 292 8.39 -11.81 3.21
CA TYR A 292 8.07 -12.48 1.95
C TYR A 292 6.59 -12.29 1.62
N ASN A 293 6.22 -12.25 0.35
CA ASN A 293 4.82 -12.16 -0.07
C ASN A 293 4.25 -13.56 -0.23
N TYR A 294 3.76 -14.12 0.86
CA TYR A 294 3.18 -15.47 0.91
C TYR A 294 1.93 -15.58 0.04
N ALA A 295 1.16 -14.49 -0.08
CA ALA A 295 -0.05 -14.47 -0.88
C ALA A 295 0.18 -14.81 -2.34
N ILE A 296 1.26 -14.31 -2.92
CA ILE A 296 1.56 -14.48 -4.35
C ILE A 296 2.64 -15.49 -4.64
N GLY A 297 3.56 -15.74 -3.71
CA GLY A 297 4.77 -16.54 -3.99
C GLY A 297 4.79 -17.92 -3.35
N GLU A 298 3.98 -18.19 -2.32
CA GLU A 298 3.97 -19.49 -1.64
C GLU A 298 2.93 -20.43 -2.25
N SER A 299 3.39 -21.34 -3.11
CA SER A 299 2.55 -22.38 -3.69
C SER A 299 2.54 -23.62 -2.78
N THR A 300 1.38 -23.97 -2.24
CA THR A 300 1.17 -25.09 -1.30
C THR A 300 -0.05 -25.90 -1.64
N GLU A 301 -0.21 -27.07 -1.02
CA GLU A 301 -1.43 -27.86 -1.11
C GLU A 301 -2.60 -27.09 -0.46
N PRO A 302 -3.64 -26.68 -1.22
CA PRO A 302 -4.73 -25.85 -0.70
C PRO A 302 -5.68 -26.57 0.26
N GLY A 303 -5.63 -27.89 0.29
CA GLY A 303 -6.52 -28.71 1.08
C GLY A 303 -8.00 -28.46 0.73
N SER A 304 -8.86 -28.44 1.74
CA SER A 304 -10.33 -28.40 1.55
C SER A 304 -10.89 -27.16 0.83
N THR A 305 -10.10 -26.11 0.59
CA THR A 305 -10.52 -24.99 -0.28
C THR A 305 -10.61 -25.43 -1.74
N PHE A 306 -9.85 -26.44 -2.14
CA PHE A 306 -9.90 -27.02 -3.49
C PHE A 306 -11.14 -27.90 -3.76
N LYS A 307 -11.91 -28.26 -2.74
CA LYS A 307 -13.17 -29.01 -2.93
C LYS A 307 -14.16 -28.25 -3.81
N LEU A 308 -14.10 -26.92 -3.83
CA LEU A 308 -14.96 -26.10 -4.67
C LEU A 308 -14.70 -26.33 -6.16
N PRO A 309 -13.48 -26.15 -6.70
CA PRO A 309 -13.22 -26.45 -8.11
C PRO A 309 -13.43 -27.93 -8.47
N ALA A 310 -13.08 -28.85 -7.58
CA ALA A 310 -13.34 -30.26 -7.81
C ALA A 310 -14.84 -30.57 -7.96
N LEU A 311 -15.69 -29.99 -7.11
CA LEU A 311 -17.13 -30.15 -7.21
C LEU A 311 -17.71 -29.49 -8.46
N ILE A 312 -17.25 -28.27 -8.79
CA ILE A 312 -17.66 -27.56 -10.02
C ILE A 312 -17.37 -28.43 -11.25
N ALA A 313 -16.20 -29.07 -11.31
CA ALA A 313 -15.85 -29.97 -12.40
C ALA A 313 -16.87 -31.11 -12.57
N ALA A 314 -17.24 -31.78 -11.48
CA ALA A 314 -18.17 -32.90 -11.52
C ALA A 314 -19.62 -32.49 -11.87
N ILE A 315 -20.08 -31.33 -11.40
CA ILE A 315 -21.40 -30.78 -11.72
C ILE A 315 -21.46 -30.30 -13.16
N GLU A 316 -20.45 -29.58 -13.63
CA GLU A 316 -20.39 -29.02 -14.99
C GLU A 316 -20.31 -30.12 -16.05
N ASP A 317 -19.64 -31.24 -15.73
CA ASP A 317 -19.59 -32.42 -16.60
C ASP A 317 -20.83 -33.28 -16.49
N GLY A 318 -21.80 -32.95 -15.63
CA GLY A 318 -23.08 -33.63 -15.50
C GLY A 318 -23.01 -34.96 -14.79
N TYR A 319 -21.97 -35.22 -13.98
CA TYR A 319 -21.82 -36.46 -13.22
C TYR A 319 -22.65 -36.50 -11.93
N VAL A 320 -22.86 -35.34 -11.30
CA VAL A 320 -23.64 -35.22 -10.06
C VAL A 320 -24.45 -33.93 -10.03
N ASP A 321 -25.53 -33.91 -9.25
CA ASP A 321 -26.27 -32.71 -8.87
C ASP A 321 -26.28 -32.55 -7.34
N MET A 322 -26.63 -31.34 -6.84
CA MET A 322 -26.57 -31.00 -5.42
C MET A 322 -27.41 -31.89 -4.51
N ASP A 323 -28.52 -32.41 -4.99
CA ASP A 323 -29.45 -33.25 -4.23
C ASP A 323 -29.10 -34.76 -4.28
N ASP A 324 -28.10 -35.14 -5.10
CA ASP A 324 -27.67 -36.55 -5.17
C ASP A 324 -27.07 -37.01 -3.86
N LEU A 325 -27.34 -38.29 -3.49
CA LEU A 325 -26.86 -38.86 -2.24
C LEU A 325 -25.51 -39.56 -2.43
N ILE A 326 -24.55 -39.14 -1.62
CA ILE A 326 -23.21 -39.72 -1.56
C ILE A 326 -23.05 -40.48 -0.24
N ASP A 327 -22.53 -41.69 -0.32
CA ASP A 327 -22.27 -42.53 0.86
C ASP A 327 -20.85 -42.24 1.40
N CYS A 328 -20.80 -41.46 2.49
CA CYS A 328 -19.56 -41.16 3.23
C CYS A 328 -19.23 -42.23 4.29
N GLY A 329 -20.08 -43.27 4.45
CA GLY A 329 -19.87 -44.33 5.40
C GLY A 329 -19.74 -43.90 6.86
N ASN A 330 -18.89 -44.62 7.59
CA ASN A 330 -18.59 -44.35 9.00
C ASN A 330 -17.46 -43.33 9.24
N GLY A 331 -17.13 -42.51 8.23
CA GLY A 331 -16.08 -41.49 8.35
C GLY A 331 -14.65 -42.01 8.09
N SER A 332 -14.50 -43.25 7.63
CA SER A 332 -13.24 -43.80 7.15
C SER A 332 -13.43 -44.65 5.90
N LYS A 333 -12.52 -44.48 4.91
CA LYS A 333 -12.54 -45.30 3.69
C LYS A 333 -11.14 -45.55 3.17
N LYS A 334 -10.89 -46.80 2.74
CA LYS A 334 -9.62 -47.21 2.16
C LYS A 334 -9.63 -46.97 0.65
N TYR A 335 -8.65 -46.22 0.17
CA TYR A 335 -8.31 -46.03 -1.23
C TYR A 335 -6.94 -46.67 -1.47
N TYR A 336 -6.91 -47.74 -2.22
CA TYR A 336 -5.70 -48.58 -2.46
C TYR A 336 -4.99 -48.97 -1.17
N ASP A 337 -3.82 -48.35 -0.88
CA ASP A 337 -2.99 -48.64 0.30
C ASP A 337 -3.15 -47.63 1.43
N ARG A 338 -3.94 -46.53 1.22
CA ARG A 338 -4.15 -45.45 2.18
C ARG A 338 -5.57 -45.41 2.70
N ILE A 339 -5.72 -44.94 3.94
CA ILE A 339 -7.04 -44.73 4.55
C ILE A 339 -7.26 -43.20 4.61
N MET A 340 -8.42 -42.79 4.12
CA MET A 340 -8.91 -41.40 4.23
C MET A 340 -9.89 -41.31 5.38
N PHE A 341 -9.87 -40.20 6.10
CA PHE A 341 -10.75 -39.95 7.23
C PHE A 341 -11.50 -38.63 7.04
N ASP A 342 -12.77 -38.64 7.47
CA ASP A 342 -13.54 -37.43 7.71
C ASP A 342 -13.30 -36.90 9.14
N SER A 343 -13.57 -35.63 9.36
CA SER A 343 -13.35 -34.96 10.66
C SER A 343 -14.24 -35.51 11.79
N ASN A 344 -15.34 -36.18 11.48
CA ASN A 344 -16.29 -36.79 12.42
C ASN A 344 -16.18 -38.33 12.48
N PHE A 345 -15.01 -38.88 12.12
CA PHE A 345 -14.78 -40.33 12.19
C PHE A 345 -15.07 -40.90 13.58
N ASP A 346 -14.63 -40.22 14.63
CA ASP A 346 -14.85 -40.66 16.02
C ASP A 346 -16.33 -40.57 16.44
N ASP A 347 -17.15 -39.78 15.72
CA ASP A 347 -18.58 -39.60 15.93
C ASP A 347 -19.45 -40.54 15.03
N GLY A 348 -18.84 -41.48 14.32
CA GLY A 348 -19.51 -42.48 13.50
C GLY A 348 -19.74 -42.11 12.04
N GLY A 349 -19.14 -41.01 11.55
CA GLY A 349 -19.17 -40.58 10.15
C GLY A 349 -20.47 -39.86 9.77
N TRP A 350 -20.58 -39.53 8.47
CA TRP A 350 -21.75 -38.80 7.93
C TRP A 350 -22.83 -39.71 7.33
N GLY A 351 -22.51 -40.98 7.07
CA GLY A 351 -23.44 -41.89 6.36
C GLY A 351 -23.74 -41.38 4.94
N LYS A 352 -24.99 -41.44 4.54
CA LYS A 352 -25.45 -40.93 3.23
C LYS A 352 -25.95 -39.50 3.39
N ILE A 353 -25.28 -38.58 2.68
CA ILE A 353 -25.61 -37.13 2.67
C ILE A 353 -25.64 -36.60 1.24
N THR A 354 -26.32 -35.50 1.02
CA THR A 354 -26.38 -34.85 -0.30
C THR A 354 -25.02 -34.27 -0.73
N VAL A 355 -24.80 -34.13 -2.02
CA VAL A 355 -23.60 -33.43 -2.58
C VAL A 355 -23.43 -32.05 -1.98
N GLN A 356 -24.53 -31.27 -1.83
CA GLN A 356 -24.49 -29.99 -1.14
C GLN A 356 -23.94 -30.17 0.29
N ARG A 357 -24.44 -31.13 1.03
CA ARG A 357 -24.01 -31.38 2.41
C ARG A 357 -22.55 -31.85 2.50
N VAL A 358 -22.07 -32.62 1.52
CA VAL A 358 -20.63 -32.99 1.41
C VAL A 358 -19.75 -31.77 1.44
N LEU A 359 -20.08 -30.70 0.67
CA LEU A 359 -19.30 -29.45 0.65
C LEU A 359 -19.46 -28.70 1.97
N GLU A 360 -20.68 -28.60 2.52
CA GLU A 360 -20.96 -27.84 3.75
C GLU A 360 -20.23 -28.40 4.97
N VAL A 361 -20.20 -29.73 5.14
CA VAL A 361 -19.47 -30.38 6.25
C VAL A 361 -18.03 -30.70 5.92
N SER A 362 -17.62 -30.39 4.70
CA SER A 362 -16.24 -30.59 4.22
C SER A 362 -15.80 -32.06 4.27
N SER A 363 -16.70 -33.05 3.94
CA SER A 363 -16.32 -34.45 3.88
C SER A 363 -15.24 -34.72 2.85
N ASN A 364 -14.14 -35.34 3.27
CA ASN A 364 -13.06 -35.79 2.39
C ASN A 364 -13.52 -37.01 1.59
N ILE A 365 -14.16 -37.95 2.26
CA ILE A 365 -14.65 -39.18 1.65
C ILE A 365 -15.73 -38.88 0.62
N GLY A 366 -16.68 -37.99 0.95
CA GLY A 366 -17.73 -37.63 0.02
C GLY A 366 -17.16 -36.98 -1.26
N MET A 367 -16.18 -36.08 -1.15
CA MET A 367 -15.52 -35.49 -2.32
C MET A 367 -14.74 -36.53 -3.12
N ALA A 368 -13.98 -37.40 -2.45
CA ALA A 368 -13.23 -38.45 -3.11
C ALA A 368 -14.17 -39.43 -3.85
N GLU A 369 -15.33 -39.77 -3.26
CA GLU A 369 -16.35 -40.60 -3.92
C GLU A 369 -16.92 -39.92 -5.17
N ILE A 370 -17.30 -38.66 -5.08
CA ILE A 370 -17.80 -37.90 -6.22
C ILE A 370 -16.77 -37.96 -7.36
N ILE A 371 -15.51 -37.58 -7.11
CA ILE A 371 -14.53 -37.48 -8.16
C ILE A 371 -14.04 -38.82 -8.67
N THR A 372 -13.81 -39.80 -7.80
CA THR A 372 -13.37 -41.14 -8.26
C THR A 372 -14.47 -41.85 -9.05
N THR A 373 -15.73 -41.77 -8.63
CA THR A 373 -16.86 -42.35 -9.36
C THR A 373 -17.02 -41.66 -10.74
N SER A 374 -16.88 -40.38 -10.80
CA SER A 374 -17.04 -39.57 -12.04
C SER A 374 -15.91 -39.77 -13.04
N TYR A 375 -14.65 -39.85 -12.57
CA TYR A 375 -13.48 -39.72 -13.46
C TYR A 375 -12.52 -40.92 -13.44
N ALA A 376 -12.80 -42.01 -12.67
CA ALA A 376 -11.86 -43.15 -12.58
C ALA A 376 -11.52 -43.77 -13.93
N GLN A 377 -12.47 -43.80 -14.88
CA GLN A 377 -12.26 -44.33 -16.21
C GLN A 377 -11.47 -43.41 -17.15
N GLN A 378 -11.51 -42.11 -16.88
CA GLN A 378 -10.88 -41.05 -17.69
C GLN A 378 -10.33 -39.92 -16.78
N PRO A 379 -9.31 -40.20 -15.93
CA PRO A 379 -8.83 -39.25 -14.95
C PRO A 379 -8.26 -37.97 -15.61
N GLN A 380 -7.74 -38.06 -16.83
CA GLN A 380 -7.26 -36.89 -17.57
C GLN A 380 -8.37 -35.87 -17.83
N LYS A 381 -9.61 -36.30 -18.02
CA LYS A 381 -10.77 -35.43 -18.21
C LYS A 381 -10.99 -34.49 -17.01
N PHE A 382 -10.74 -34.97 -15.79
CA PHE A 382 -10.78 -34.12 -14.60
C PHE A 382 -9.72 -33.03 -14.64
N ILE A 383 -8.50 -33.41 -15.00
CA ILE A 383 -7.36 -32.49 -15.09
C ILE A 383 -7.59 -31.43 -16.18
N ASP A 384 -8.08 -31.87 -17.36
CA ASP A 384 -8.42 -30.98 -18.46
C ASP A 384 -9.50 -29.98 -18.05
N ARG A 385 -10.52 -30.41 -17.29
CA ARG A 385 -11.55 -29.52 -16.74
C ARG A 385 -10.96 -28.48 -15.78
N LEU A 386 -10.01 -28.88 -14.92
CA LEU A 386 -9.32 -27.94 -14.04
C LEU A 386 -8.49 -26.91 -14.83
N ALA A 387 -7.88 -27.34 -15.93
CA ALA A 387 -7.14 -26.47 -16.84
C ALA A 387 -8.07 -25.46 -17.56
N GLU A 388 -9.24 -25.93 -18.06
CA GLU A 388 -10.27 -25.06 -18.66
C GLU A 388 -10.77 -23.98 -17.67
N MET A 389 -10.78 -24.29 -16.38
CA MET A 389 -11.11 -23.35 -15.31
C MET A 389 -9.93 -22.44 -14.90
N ASN A 390 -8.83 -22.48 -15.63
CA ASN A 390 -7.63 -21.65 -15.45
C ASN A 390 -6.83 -21.94 -14.15
N LEU A 391 -6.93 -23.16 -13.62
CA LEU A 391 -6.25 -23.52 -12.36
C LEU A 391 -4.80 -24.02 -12.55
N SER A 392 -4.41 -24.32 -13.78
CA SER A 392 -3.06 -24.84 -14.13
C SER A 392 -2.10 -23.75 -14.64
N MET A 393 -2.56 -22.51 -14.74
CA MET A 393 -1.77 -21.40 -15.30
C MET A 393 -1.55 -20.32 -14.24
N PRO A 394 -0.38 -19.65 -14.26
CA PRO A 394 -0.17 -18.44 -13.44
C PRO A 394 -1.20 -17.35 -13.81
N LEU A 395 -1.47 -16.48 -12.87
CA LEU A 395 -2.38 -15.33 -13.07
C LEU A 395 -1.74 -14.23 -13.93
N GLY A 396 -0.40 -14.21 -14.02
CA GLY A 396 0.36 -13.23 -14.77
C GLY A 396 0.26 -11.83 -14.18
N ILE A 397 0.32 -11.72 -12.85
CA ILE A 397 0.27 -10.44 -12.13
C ILE A 397 1.52 -9.60 -12.39
N GLU A 398 1.43 -8.27 -12.20
CA GLU A 398 2.52 -7.33 -12.45
C GLU A 398 3.71 -7.51 -11.48
N ILE A 399 3.41 -7.93 -10.25
CA ILE A 399 4.43 -8.10 -9.19
C ILE A 399 5.19 -9.40 -9.42
N ALA A 400 6.49 -9.31 -9.58
CA ALA A 400 7.35 -10.47 -9.76
C ALA A 400 7.35 -11.42 -8.55
N GLY A 401 7.53 -12.71 -8.82
CA GLY A 401 7.61 -13.76 -7.82
C GLY A 401 6.30 -14.48 -7.57
N GLU A 402 5.39 -14.48 -8.54
CA GLU A 402 4.21 -15.36 -8.51
C GLU A 402 4.67 -16.81 -8.50
N GLY A 403 4.11 -17.60 -7.57
CA GLY A 403 4.36 -19.03 -7.47
C GLY A 403 3.64 -19.80 -8.57
N GLU A 404 4.36 -20.75 -9.17
CA GLU A 404 3.79 -21.59 -10.21
C GLU A 404 2.70 -22.52 -9.64
N PRO A 405 1.50 -22.55 -10.24
CA PRO A 405 0.50 -23.56 -9.89
C PRO A 405 0.97 -24.92 -10.41
N TYR A 406 0.71 -25.96 -9.64
CA TYR A 406 0.98 -27.32 -10.06
C TYR A 406 -0.28 -28.16 -9.92
N ILE A 407 -0.68 -28.82 -10.97
CA ILE A 407 -1.73 -29.84 -10.99
C ILE A 407 -1.13 -31.11 -11.58
N LYS A 408 -1.03 -32.17 -10.77
CA LYS A 408 -0.51 -33.45 -11.21
C LYS A 408 -1.37 -33.98 -12.35
N ASN A 409 -0.76 -34.43 -13.44
CA ASN A 409 -1.44 -35.06 -14.57
C ASN A 409 -1.17 -36.56 -14.63
N THR A 410 -1.89 -37.27 -15.50
CA THR A 410 -1.80 -38.74 -15.60
C THR A 410 -0.47 -39.24 -16.14
N ASP A 411 0.31 -38.38 -16.82
CA ASP A 411 1.63 -38.70 -17.35
C ASP A 411 2.76 -38.47 -16.34
N ASP A 412 2.45 -37.87 -15.17
CA ASP A 412 3.40 -37.66 -14.11
C ASP A 412 3.87 -39.02 -13.56
N PRO A 413 5.19 -39.28 -13.47
CA PRO A 413 5.74 -40.54 -12.95
C PRO A 413 5.28 -40.89 -11.54
N THR A 414 4.82 -39.90 -10.77
CA THR A 414 4.28 -40.07 -9.41
C THR A 414 2.77 -40.24 -9.36
N TRP A 415 2.09 -40.26 -10.52
CA TRP A 415 0.67 -40.58 -10.57
C TRP A 415 0.42 -41.98 -10.05
N SER A 416 -0.56 -42.14 -9.18
CA SER A 416 -0.87 -43.41 -8.52
C SER A 416 -2.39 -43.64 -8.36
N GLY A 417 -2.76 -44.80 -7.91
CA GLY A 417 -4.17 -45.10 -7.69
C GLY A 417 -4.88 -44.20 -6.66
N ILE A 418 -4.15 -43.51 -5.79
CA ILE A 418 -4.74 -42.56 -4.83
C ILE A 418 -4.84 -41.15 -5.38
N SER A 419 -4.09 -40.79 -6.45
CA SER A 419 -3.94 -39.43 -6.90
C SER A 419 -5.27 -38.71 -7.13
N LEU A 420 -6.20 -39.35 -7.87
CA LEU A 420 -7.52 -38.76 -8.15
C LEU A 420 -8.31 -38.48 -6.86
N ALA A 421 -8.31 -39.43 -5.90
CA ALA A 421 -9.01 -39.30 -4.63
C ALA A 421 -8.38 -38.18 -3.74
N TRP A 422 -7.05 -38.03 -3.76
CA TRP A 422 -6.35 -37.00 -3.01
C TRP A 422 -6.52 -35.61 -3.63
N MET A 423 -6.51 -35.53 -4.96
CA MET A 423 -6.77 -34.25 -5.67
C MET A 423 -8.20 -33.75 -5.38
N ALA A 424 -9.19 -34.63 -5.20
CA ALA A 424 -10.55 -34.26 -4.89
C ALA A 424 -10.69 -33.34 -3.66
N HIS A 425 -9.75 -33.42 -2.74
CA HIS A 425 -9.76 -32.59 -1.53
C HIS A 425 -8.48 -31.75 -1.32
N GLY A 426 -7.74 -31.50 -2.42
CA GLY A 426 -6.70 -30.48 -2.50
C GLY A 426 -5.30 -30.92 -2.08
N TYR A 427 -4.96 -32.21 -2.30
CA TYR A 427 -3.60 -32.74 -2.18
C TYR A 427 -3.06 -33.15 -3.54
N GLU A 428 -1.77 -33.40 -3.65
CA GLU A 428 -1.08 -33.70 -4.90
C GLU A 428 -1.18 -32.61 -5.97
N LEU A 429 -1.46 -31.39 -5.55
CA LEU A 429 -1.47 -30.18 -6.36
C LEU A 429 -1.04 -28.97 -5.52
N GLN A 430 -0.63 -27.90 -6.14
CA GLN A 430 -0.15 -26.70 -5.44
C GLN A 430 -0.74 -25.43 -6.05
N GLN A 431 -1.17 -24.51 -5.19
CA GLN A 431 -1.73 -23.20 -5.56
C GLN A 431 -1.25 -22.15 -4.56
N THR A 432 -1.08 -20.92 -5.03
CA THR A 432 -0.87 -19.80 -4.12
C THR A 432 -2.18 -19.33 -3.50
N PRO A 433 -2.17 -18.68 -2.34
CA PRO A 433 -3.38 -18.08 -1.76
C PRO A 433 -4.12 -17.14 -2.73
N LEU A 434 -3.39 -16.35 -3.54
CA LEU A 434 -3.99 -15.45 -4.51
C LEU A 434 -4.65 -16.20 -5.67
N GLN A 435 -4.08 -17.32 -6.14
CA GLN A 435 -4.71 -18.17 -7.16
C GLN A 435 -6.02 -18.77 -6.66
N ILE A 436 -6.03 -19.27 -5.42
CA ILE A 436 -7.26 -19.76 -4.77
C ILE A 436 -8.29 -18.63 -4.64
N LEU A 437 -7.89 -17.47 -4.14
CA LEU A 437 -8.78 -16.29 -4.01
C LEU A 437 -9.38 -15.90 -5.35
N THR A 438 -8.58 -15.84 -6.41
CA THR A 438 -9.03 -15.47 -7.76
C THR A 438 -10.10 -16.43 -8.27
N TYR A 439 -10.00 -17.72 -7.94
CA TYR A 439 -11.03 -18.70 -8.28
C TYR A 439 -12.33 -18.49 -7.48
N TYR A 440 -12.23 -18.23 -6.16
CA TYR A 440 -13.40 -17.89 -5.34
C TYR A 440 -14.03 -16.56 -5.78
N ASN A 441 -13.21 -15.61 -6.19
CA ASN A 441 -13.65 -14.35 -6.78
C ASN A 441 -14.43 -14.57 -8.09
N ALA A 442 -13.99 -15.49 -8.93
CA ALA A 442 -14.69 -15.84 -10.16
C ALA A 442 -16.08 -16.44 -9.88
N VAL A 443 -16.20 -17.31 -8.85
CA VAL A 443 -17.49 -17.82 -8.39
C VAL A 443 -18.40 -16.71 -7.87
N ALA A 444 -17.85 -15.78 -7.08
CA ALA A 444 -18.55 -14.59 -6.60
C ALA A 444 -19.00 -13.67 -7.77
N ASN A 445 -18.19 -13.58 -8.82
CA ASN A 445 -18.43 -12.76 -10.02
C ASN A 445 -19.25 -13.48 -11.12
N GLY A 446 -20.09 -14.42 -10.73
CA GLY A 446 -20.98 -15.10 -11.68
C GLY A 446 -20.28 -16.00 -12.69
N GLY A 447 -19.05 -16.43 -12.41
CA GLY A 447 -18.23 -17.29 -13.27
C GLY A 447 -17.20 -16.57 -14.10
N VAL A 448 -17.11 -15.24 -14.02
CA VAL A 448 -16.11 -14.43 -14.72
C VAL A 448 -14.86 -14.28 -13.86
N MET A 449 -13.73 -14.81 -14.31
CA MET A 449 -12.44 -14.70 -13.64
C MET A 449 -11.72 -13.45 -14.11
N VAL A 450 -11.50 -12.50 -13.20
CA VAL A 450 -10.74 -11.28 -13.43
C VAL A 450 -9.35 -11.40 -12.84
N LYS A 451 -8.37 -10.79 -13.52
CA LYS A 451 -6.99 -10.74 -13.07
C LYS A 451 -6.85 -9.85 -11.83
N PRO A 452 -6.18 -10.31 -10.76
CA PRO A 452 -5.83 -9.43 -9.65
C PRO A 452 -4.99 -8.25 -10.13
N LYS A 453 -5.37 -7.03 -9.79
CA LYS A 453 -4.62 -5.81 -10.11
C LYS A 453 -4.23 -5.04 -8.86
N PHE A 454 -3.04 -4.44 -8.89
CA PHE A 454 -2.47 -3.70 -7.76
C PHE A 454 -2.35 -2.19 -8.02
N VAL A 455 -2.57 -1.75 -9.26
CA VAL A 455 -2.48 -0.35 -9.69
C VAL A 455 -3.77 0.04 -10.41
N GLU A 456 -4.30 1.22 -10.09
CA GLU A 456 -5.46 1.80 -10.76
C GLU A 456 -5.06 2.69 -11.93
N LYS A 457 -4.05 3.55 -11.71
CA LYS A 457 -3.61 4.52 -12.72
C LYS A 457 -2.18 4.97 -12.51
N ILE A 458 -1.60 5.46 -13.60
CA ILE A 458 -0.29 6.12 -13.64
C ILE A 458 -0.51 7.59 -14.00
N THR A 459 0.15 8.51 -13.29
CA THR A 459 -0.01 9.94 -13.50
C THR A 459 1.33 10.65 -13.65
N LYS A 460 1.37 11.72 -14.43
CA LYS A 460 2.48 12.67 -14.48
C LYS A 460 1.99 14.02 -13.95
N GLY A 461 2.36 14.33 -12.72
CA GLY A 461 1.76 15.44 -11.99
C GLY A 461 0.24 15.25 -11.81
N ARG A 462 -0.58 16.17 -12.37
CA ARG A 462 -2.04 16.07 -12.30
C ARG A 462 -2.69 15.34 -13.48
N LYS A 463 -1.91 14.99 -14.50
CA LYS A 463 -2.44 14.35 -15.72
C LYS A 463 -2.38 12.84 -15.57
N VAL A 464 -3.52 12.17 -15.78
CA VAL A 464 -3.57 10.72 -15.93
C VAL A 464 -2.94 10.36 -17.28
N VAL A 465 -1.92 9.51 -17.23
CA VAL A 465 -1.19 9.00 -18.42
C VAL A 465 -1.79 7.68 -18.86
N GLN A 466 -2.13 6.82 -17.89
CA GLN A 466 -2.71 5.51 -18.15
C GLN A 466 -3.68 5.16 -17.00
N GLU A 467 -4.85 4.65 -17.34
CA GLU A 467 -5.75 3.94 -16.44
C GLU A 467 -5.62 2.44 -16.69
N ILE A 468 -5.66 1.64 -15.63
CA ILE A 468 -5.53 0.19 -15.72
C ILE A 468 -6.91 -0.42 -15.48
N GLU A 469 -7.51 -0.87 -16.55
CA GLU A 469 -8.82 -1.49 -16.54
C GLU A 469 -8.80 -2.91 -15.98
N ALA A 470 -9.98 -3.45 -15.65
CA ALA A 470 -10.11 -4.84 -15.25
C ALA A 470 -9.84 -5.77 -16.44
N GLU A 471 -8.91 -6.71 -16.27
CA GLU A 471 -8.57 -7.72 -17.29
C GLU A 471 -9.30 -9.03 -16.97
N VAL A 472 -10.01 -9.58 -17.95
CA VAL A 472 -10.69 -10.86 -17.81
C VAL A 472 -9.75 -11.98 -18.27
N ILE A 473 -9.40 -12.88 -17.32
CA ILE A 473 -8.57 -14.07 -17.60
C ILE A 473 -9.42 -15.17 -18.24
N ASN A 474 -10.61 -15.41 -17.68
CA ASN A 474 -11.55 -16.40 -18.19
C ASN A 474 -12.97 -15.84 -18.11
N SER A 475 -13.64 -15.74 -19.23
CA SER A 475 -14.99 -15.17 -19.30
C SER A 475 -16.07 -16.08 -18.74
N LYS A 476 -15.74 -17.37 -18.54
CA LYS A 476 -16.73 -18.35 -18.08
C LYS A 476 -16.03 -19.61 -17.54
N ILE A 477 -15.79 -19.69 -16.23
CA ILE A 477 -15.19 -20.89 -15.61
C ILE A 477 -16.15 -22.10 -15.60
N CYS A 478 -17.48 -21.87 -15.59
CA CYS A 478 -18.52 -22.88 -15.70
C CYS A 478 -19.87 -22.24 -16.03
N SER A 479 -20.93 -23.03 -16.18
CA SER A 479 -22.28 -22.52 -16.49
C SER A 479 -22.86 -21.72 -15.32
N LYS A 480 -23.77 -20.79 -15.64
CA LYS A 480 -24.47 -19.97 -14.63
C LYS A 480 -25.25 -20.85 -13.65
N SER A 481 -25.87 -21.96 -14.12
CA SER A 481 -26.58 -22.91 -13.26
C SER A 481 -25.64 -23.53 -12.23
N THR A 482 -24.41 -23.92 -12.64
CA THR A 482 -23.40 -24.46 -11.72
C THR A 482 -22.97 -23.42 -10.69
N ILE A 483 -22.75 -22.16 -11.12
CA ILE A 483 -22.42 -21.05 -10.21
C ILE A 483 -23.50 -20.88 -9.14
N GLU A 484 -24.77 -20.77 -9.51
CA GLU A 484 -25.89 -20.59 -8.57
C GLU A 484 -25.97 -21.74 -7.53
N LYS A 485 -25.75 -22.97 -7.99
CA LYS A 485 -25.74 -24.17 -7.12
C LYS A 485 -24.58 -24.09 -6.09
N VAL A 486 -23.37 -23.78 -6.53
CA VAL A 486 -22.21 -23.77 -5.63
C VAL A 486 -22.19 -22.53 -4.73
N GLN A 487 -22.72 -21.39 -5.15
CA GLN A 487 -22.89 -20.21 -4.30
C GLN A 487 -23.81 -20.52 -3.12
N LYS A 488 -24.95 -21.21 -3.36
CA LYS A 488 -25.84 -21.65 -2.30
C LYS A 488 -25.16 -22.63 -1.32
N ALA A 489 -24.35 -23.55 -1.84
CA ALA A 489 -23.63 -24.50 -0.99
C ALA A 489 -22.54 -23.81 -0.16
N LEU A 490 -21.84 -22.78 -0.72
CA LEU A 490 -20.86 -21.98 0.02
C LEU A 490 -21.51 -21.11 1.12
N GLU A 491 -22.72 -20.58 0.90
CA GLU A 491 -23.53 -19.96 1.95
C GLU A 491 -23.88 -20.99 3.04
N GLY A 492 -24.26 -22.23 2.63
CA GLY A 492 -24.52 -23.34 3.53
C GLY A 492 -23.36 -23.76 4.44
N VAL A 493 -22.09 -23.57 3.97
CA VAL A 493 -20.89 -23.78 4.82
C VAL A 493 -20.91 -22.87 6.05
N VAL A 494 -21.41 -21.63 5.89
CA VAL A 494 -21.45 -20.62 6.97
C VAL A 494 -22.77 -20.74 7.75
N THR A 495 -23.90 -21.06 7.13
CA THR A 495 -25.17 -21.18 7.84
C THR A 495 -25.29 -22.49 8.65
N ASP A 496 -24.89 -23.61 8.08
CA ASP A 496 -25.12 -24.94 8.67
C ASP A 496 -23.87 -25.82 8.71
N GLY A 497 -22.79 -25.39 8.07
CA GLY A 497 -21.57 -26.15 7.88
C GLY A 497 -20.44 -25.86 8.88
N THR A 498 -19.20 -26.00 8.37
CA THR A 498 -17.98 -25.93 9.18
C THR A 498 -17.64 -24.51 9.65
N ALA A 499 -18.25 -23.47 9.09
CA ALA A 499 -17.96 -22.07 9.41
C ALA A 499 -19.10 -21.33 10.12
N ARG A 500 -19.95 -22.05 10.86
CA ARG A 500 -21.11 -21.47 11.59
C ARG A 500 -20.75 -20.34 12.56
N ASN A 501 -19.54 -20.33 13.08
CA ASN A 501 -19.04 -19.28 13.95
C ASN A 501 -18.81 -17.93 13.23
N LEU A 502 -18.87 -17.90 11.89
CA LEU A 502 -18.71 -16.68 11.09
C LEU A 502 -20.05 -16.03 10.70
N ARG A 503 -21.18 -16.61 11.09
CA ARG A 503 -22.49 -16.01 10.81
C ARG A 503 -22.53 -14.55 11.28
N ASN A 504 -23.13 -13.70 10.45
CA ASN A 504 -23.44 -12.33 10.76
C ASN A 504 -24.94 -12.07 10.53
N ALA A 505 -25.55 -11.21 11.35
CA ALA A 505 -26.95 -10.82 11.21
C ALA A 505 -27.15 -9.73 10.14
N ASP A 506 -26.11 -8.90 9.91
CA ASP A 506 -26.20 -7.72 9.06
C ASP A 506 -25.92 -8.01 7.58
N TYR A 507 -25.14 -9.05 7.29
CA TYR A 507 -24.82 -9.47 5.93
C TYR A 507 -24.46 -10.97 5.90
N LYS A 508 -24.64 -11.60 4.76
CA LYS A 508 -24.33 -13.01 4.57
C LYS A 508 -22.89 -13.20 4.10
N ILE A 509 -22.27 -14.29 4.55
CA ILE A 509 -20.95 -14.71 4.13
C ILE A 509 -21.10 -16.06 3.41
N ALA A 510 -20.41 -16.22 2.29
CA ALA A 510 -20.23 -17.49 1.60
C ALA A 510 -18.72 -17.82 1.53
N GLY A 511 -18.38 -19.08 1.78
CA GLY A 511 -16.95 -19.45 1.75
C GLY A 511 -16.68 -20.88 2.17
N LYS A 512 -15.41 -21.24 2.26
CA LYS A 512 -14.95 -22.59 2.57
C LYS A 512 -13.77 -22.55 3.54
N THR A 513 -13.84 -23.37 4.57
CA THR A 513 -12.71 -23.65 5.46
C THR A 513 -11.73 -24.62 4.81
N GLY A 514 -10.45 -24.39 5.03
CA GLY A 514 -9.37 -25.32 4.73
C GLY A 514 -8.58 -25.70 5.97
N THR A 515 -8.15 -26.94 6.03
CA THR A 515 -7.21 -27.45 7.03
C THR A 515 -6.37 -28.52 6.33
N ALA A 516 -5.21 -28.12 5.83
CA ALA A 516 -4.27 -29.01 5.15
C ALA A 516 -3.14 -29.43 6.09
N GLN A 517 -2.62 -30.64 5.91
CA GLN A 517 -1.41 -31.10 6.57
C GLN A 517 -0.21 -30.65 5.73
N ILE A 518 0.74 -29.95 6.35
CA ILE A 518 1.97 -29.52 5.69
C ILE A 518 3.00 -30.65 5.83
N ALA A 519 3.51 -31.16 4.71
CA ALA A 519 4.69 -32.02 4.74
C ALA A 519 5.89 -31.23 5.26
N ASN A 520 6.58 -31.75 6.30
CA ASN A 520 7.74 -31.08 6.90
C ASN A 520 8.85 -30.91 5.85
N ASN A 521 8.88 -29.80 5.15
CA ASN A 521 10.02 -29.38 4.37
C ASN A 521 11.13 -28.95 5.34
N VAL A 522 12.28 -29.61 5.23
CA VAL A 522 13.53 -29.31 5.90
C VAL A 522 13.88 -27.84 5.63
N GLY A 523 13.67 -26.96 6.62
CA GLY A 523 14.00 -25.52 6.50
C GLY A 523 13.20 -24.58 7.40
N SER A 524 12.09 -24.97 8.01
CA SER A 524 11.43 -24.11 8.97
C SER A 524 12.20 -24.06 10.29
N VAL A 525 12.38 -22.87 10.84
CA VAL A 525 13.04 -22.63 12.14
C VAL A 525 12.36 -23.41 13.27
N ASN A 526 11.12 -23.84 13.07
CA ASN A 526 10.29 -24.64 13.98
C ASN A 526 10.23 -26.13 13.58
N ALA A 527 11.24 -26.67 12.88
CA ALA A 527 11.38 -28.13 12.71
C ALA A 527 11.56 -28.78 14.08
N TYR A 528 10.45 -28.97 14.78
CA TYR A 528 10.43 -29.65 16.07
C TYR A 528 11.02 -31.06 15.90
N LYS A 529 12.05 -31.33 16.66
CA LYS A 529 12.60 -32.66 16.91
C LYS A 529 11.51 -33.54 17.53
N GLY A 530 10.68 -34.15 16.69
CA GLY A 530 9.65 -35.10 17.08
C GLY A 530 8.39 -34.94 16.23
N LYS A 531 8.11 -35.92 15.40
CA LYS A 531 6.96 -36.15 14.51
C LYS A 531 5.62 -35.47 14.90
N LYS A 532 5.54 -34.13 14.88
CA LYS A 532 4.25 -33.42 14.88
C LYS A 532 4.00 -32.94 13.47
N VAL A 533 2.90 -33.43 12.89
CA VAL A 533 2.34 -32.93 11.63
C VAL A 533 2.00 -31.46 11.83
N SER A 534 2.54 -30.58 10.96
CA SER A 534 2.15 -29.17 10.94
C SER A 534 0.88 -29.03 10.08
N HIS A 535 0.10 -27.98 10.33
CA HIS A 535 -1.14 -27.71 9.61
C HIS A 535 -1.13 -26.32 9.00
N GLN A 536 -1.83 -26.18 7.88
CA GLN A 536 -2.22 -24.90 7.29
C GLN A 536 -3.70 -24.70 7.51
N ALA A 537 -4.10 -23.67 8.22
CA ALA A 537 -5.47 -23.27 8.46
C ALA A 537 -5.86 -22.15 7.48
N SER A 538 -6.95 -22.32 6.72
CA SER A 538 -7.37 -21.32 5.75
C SER A 538 -8.89 -21.10 5.76
N PHE A 539 -9.30 -19.93 5.28
CA PHE A 539 -10.68 -19.61 4.92
C PHE A 539 -10.67 -18.74 3.67
N ALA A 540 -11.38 -19.18 2.63
CA ALA A 540 -11.57 -18.42 1.40
C ALA A 540 -13.06 -18.22 1.16
N GLY A 541 -13.49 -17.02 0.82
CA GLY A 541 -14.90 -16.70 0.65
C GLY A 541 -15.14 -15.30 0.13
N TYR A 542 -16.42 -14.88 0.14
CA TYR A 542 -16.84 -13.56 -0.34
C TYR A 542 -18.05 -13.06 0.47
N PHE A 543 -18.29 -11.79 0.39
CA PHE A 543 -19.38 -11.07 1.07
C PHE A 543 -19.75 -9.76 0.36
N PRO A 544 -21.04 -9.31 0.52
CA PRO A 544 -22.19 -10.08 0.96
C PRO A 544 -22.44 -11.27 0.02
N ALA A 545 -22.99 -12.39 0.50
CA ALA A 545 -23.15 -13.59 -0.33
C ALA A 545 -24.22 -13.43 -1.42
N ASP A 546 -25.24 -12.63 -1.16
CA ASP A 546 -26.38 -12.33 -2.06
C ASP A 546 -26.04 -11.28 -3.13
N ASN A 547 -25.10 -10.37 -2.86
CA ASN A 547 -24.60 -9.38 -3.81
C ASN A 547 -23.08 -9.21 -3.63
N PRO A 548 -22.25 -10.15 -4.11
CA PRO A 548 -20.83 -10.19 -3.82
C PRO A 548 -20.09 -8.92 -4.28
N GLN A 549 -19.48 -8.20 -3.33
CA GLN A 549 -18.67 -7.02 -3.59
C GLN A 549 -17.19 -7.28 -3.35
N TYR A 550 -16.87 -8.09 -2.34
CA TYR A 550 -15.49 -8.42 -1.98
C TYR A 550 -15.31 -9.91 -1.76
N SER A 551 -14.17 -10.42 -2.19
CA SER A 551 -13.67 -11.75 -1.83
C SER A 551 -12.44 -11.62 -0.96
N CYS A 552 -12.25 -12.57 -0.04
CA CYS A 552 -11.11 -12.55 0.88
C CYS A 552 -10.60 -13.97 1.12
N ILE A 553 -9.29 -14.10 1.24
CA ILE A 553 -8.64 -15.32 1.70
C ILE A 553 -7.73 -15.02 2.88
N VAL A 554 -7.74 -15.95 3.83
CA VAL A 554 -6.82 -15.97 4.98
C VAL A 554 -6.15 -17.32 5.03
N VAL A 555 -4.83 -17.32 5.14
CA VAL A 555 -4.02 -18.54 5.29
C VAL A 555 -3.07 -18.36 6.46
N ILE A 556 -3.07 -19.29 7.40
CA ILE A 556 -2.21 -19.32 8.58
C ILE A 556 -1.45 -20.63 8.61
N ASN A 557 -0.14 -20.53 8.61
CA ASN A 557 0.78 -21.68 8.59
C ASN A 557 1.30 -22.02 9.98
N ALA A 558 1.31 -23.34 10.28
CA ALA A 558 1.90 -23.91 11.47
C ALA A 558 1.40 -23.30 12.80
N PRO A 559 0.08 -23.16 13.05
CA PRO A 559 -0.41 -22.78 14.37
C PRO A 559 -0.01 -23.83 15.40
N SER A 560 0.60 -23.42 16.51
CA SER A 560 1.29 -24.33 17.46
C SER A 560 0.50 -24.69 18.72
N ARG A 561 -0.63 -24.03 18.98
CA ARG A 561 -1.41 -24.18 20.23
C ARG A 561 -2.54 -25.22 20.15
N ASN A 562 -2.37 -26.36 19.48
CA ASN A 562 -3.35 -27.44 19.34
C ASN A 562 -4.69 -27.03 18.70
N VAL A 563 -4.78 -25.82 18.12
CA VAL A 563 -5.94 -25.31 17.38
C VAL A 563 -5.48 -25.01 15.96
N TYR A 564 -5.97 -25.79 15.01
CA TYR A 564 -5.53 -25.71 13.61
C TYR A 564 -6.70 -25.70 12.61
N TYR A 565 -7.93 -25.64 13.09
CA TYR A 565 -9.10 -25.58 12.21
C TYR A 565 -9.26 -24.20 11.57
N GLY A 566 -9.50 -24.17 10.26
CA GLY A 566 -9.61 -22.93 9.48
C GLY A 566 -10.66 -21.95 10.03
N ASN A 567 -11.81 -22.44 10.48
CA ASN A 567 -12.87 -21.61 11.07
C ASN A 567 -12.49 -20.95 12.41
N LEU A 568 -11.54 -21.53 13.16
CA LEU A 568 -11.10 -21.01 14.46
C LEU A 568 -9.84 -20.14 14.38
N VAL A 569 -9.00 -20.35 13.38
CA VAL A 569 -7.71 -19.66 13.23
C VAL A 569 -7.78 -18.60 12.14
N ALA A 570 -8.26 -18.93 10.94
CA ALA A 570 -8.37 -18.02 9.80
C ALA A 570 -9.71 -17.26 9.77
N GLY A 571 -10.80 -17.93 10.17
CA GLY A 571 -12.14 -17.35 10.13
C GLY A 571 -12.31 -16.03 10.90
N PRO A 572 -11.78 -15.87 12.13
CA PRO A 572 -11.89 -14.61 12.87
C PRO A 572 -11.28 -13.42 12.14
N ILE A 573 -10.14 -13.63 11.43
CA ILE A 573 -9.49 -12.59 10.63
C ILE A 573 -10.39 -12.19 9.46
N PHE A 574 -10.91 -13.20 8.73
CA PHE A 574 -11.83 -12.94 7.63
C PHE A 574 -13.05 -12.14 8.10
N LYS A 575 -13.65 -12.53 9.22
CA LYS A 575 -14.82 -11.84 9.78
C LYS A 575 -14.51 -10.41 10.17
N GLU A 576 -13.38 -10.13 10.82
CA GLU A 576 -12.98 -8.79 11.23
C GLU A 576 -12.78 -7.87 10.02
N VAL A 577 -12.13 -8.37 8.95
CA VAL A 577 -11.98 -7.64 7.69
C VAL A 577 -13.34 -7.38 7.05
N ALA A 578 -14.21 -8.39 6.98
CA ALA A 578 -15.54 -8.28 6.38
C ALA A 578 -16.43 -7.31 7.16
N ASP A 579 -16.45 -7.39 8.50
CA ASP A 579 -17.18 -6.46 9.38
C ASP A 579 -16.73 -5.01 9.17
N LYS A 580 -15.41 -4.79 9.01
CA LYS A 580 -14.87 -3.44 8.77
C LYS A 580 -15.24 -2.90 7.39
N VAL A 581 -15.13 -3.75 6.36
CA VAL A 581 -15.55 -3.38 5.01
C VAL A 581 -17.04 -3.01 5.01
N TYR A 582 -17.88 -3.88 5.58
CA TYR A 582 -19.33 -3.66 5.65
C TYR A 582 -19.66 -2.36 6.39
N ALA A 583 -19.06 -2.14 7.56
CA ALA A 583 -19.29 -0.92 8.34
C ALA A 583 -18.91 0.37 7.62
N ASN A 584 -17.92 0.33 6.71
CA ASN A 584 -17.46 1.52 5.98
C ASN A 584 -18.15 1.71 4.62
N SER A 585 -18.86 0.70 4.11
CA SER A 585 -19.44 0.70 2.77
C SER A 585 -20.96 0.90 2.85
N LEU A 586 -21.41 2.16 2.89
CA LEU A 586 -22.83 2.51 2.93
C LEU A 586 -23.64 1.88 1.78
N GLU A 587 -23.02 1.65 0.65
CA GLU A 587 -23.62 1.02 -0.53
C GLU A 587 -24.04 -0.44 -0.30
N MET A 588 -23.45 -1.12 0.68
CA MET A 588 -23.81 -2.48 1.08
C MET A 588 -24.98 -2.54 2.05
N HIS A 589 -25.42 -1.39 2.59
CA HIS A 589 -26.48 -1.34 3.57
C HIS A 589 -27.84 -1.25 2.85
N GLU A 590 -28.37 -2.36 2.35
CA GLU A 590 -29.66 -2.42 1.65
C GLU A 590 -30.83 -1.82 2.45
N GLN A 591 -30.78 -1.89 3.76
CA GLN A 591 -31.82 -1.36 4.63
C GLN A 591 -31.95 0.18 4.59
N LEU A 592 -30.94 0.91 4.12
CA LEU A 592 -31.04 2.36 3.93
C LEU A 592 -31.68 2.75 2.60
N GLN A 593 -31.71 1.85 1.61
CA GLN A 593 -32.29 2.13 0.29
C GLN A 593 -33.75 1.67 0.17
N GLU A 594 -34.20 0.70 0.96
CA GLU A 594 -35.55 0.11 0.86
C GLU A 594 -36.51 0.43 2.02
N GLN A 595 -36.12 1.21 3.01
CA GLN A 595 -37.10 1.78 3.88
C GLN A 595 -37.91 2.84 3.08
N ASN A 596 -38.84 2.37 2.28
CA ASN A 596 -40.07 3.10 2.07
C ASN A 596 -40.57 3.41 3.47
N TYR A 597 -40.26 4.61 3.95
CA TYR A 597 -40.90 5.17 5.14
C TYR A 597 -42.38 5.16 4.86
N THR A 598 -43.06 4.06 5.25
CA THR A 598 -44.52 4.08 5.37
C THR A 598 -44.81 5.20 6.35
N ALA A 599 -45.73 6.05 5.97
CA ALA A 599 -46.10 7.32 6.62
C ALA A 599 -46.64 7.19 8.07
N ASN A 600 -46.09 6.26 8.87
CA ASN A 600 -46.41 6.05 10.28
C ASN A 600 -45.27 6.39 11.23
N SER A 601 -44.13 6.88 10.75
CA SER A 601 -43.09 7.42 11.62
C SER A 601 -43.45 8.85 12.01
N ALA A 602 -43.57 9.14 13.30
CA ALA A 602 -43.79 10.46 13.81
C ALA A 602 -42.75 11.44 13.23
N ILE A 603 -43.22 12.52 12.64
CA ILE A 603 -42.38 13.57 12.07
C ILE A 603 -41.42 14.07 13.17
N PRO A 604 -40.09 14.05 12.95
CA PRO A 604 -39.16 14.48 13.98
C PRO A 604 -39.29 15.96 14.30
N TYR A 605 -39.01 16.32 15.54
CA TYR A 605 -38.99 17.71 15.96
C TYR A 605 -37.96 18.49 15.12
N SER A 606 -38.39 19.59 14.51
CA SER A 606 -37.53 20.44 13.72
C SER A 606 -37.14 21.73 14.46
N LYS A 607 -35.92 22.20 14.22
CA LYS A 607 -35.43 23.47 14.76
C LYS A 607 -36.03 24.63 13.97
N HIS A 608 -36.25 25.75 14.68
CA HIS A 608 -36.59 27.01 14.03
C HIS A 608 -35.39 27.59 13.29
N GLY A 609 -35.59 28.30 12.19
CA GLY A 609 -34.49 28.85 11.42
C GLY A 609 -34.92 29.65 10.19
N LYS A 610 -34.07 29.71 9.18
CA LYS A 610 -34.32 30.40 7.92
C LYS A 610 -35.31 29.60 7.08
N LYS A 611 -36.36 30.26 6.57
CA LYS A 611 -37.46 29.65 5.81
C LYS A 611 -36.97 28.80 4.64
N GLN A 612 -36.15 29.40 3.78
CA GLN A 612 -35.65 28.77 2.57
C GLN A 612 -34.90 27.45 2.84
N ASP A 613 -34.06 27.43 3.89
CA ASP A 613 -33.26 26.27 4.22
C ASP A 613 -34.12 25.14 4.78
N ILE A 614 -35.10 25.49 5.65
CA ILE A 614 -35.99 24.51 6.26
C ILE A 614 -36.97 23.94 5.22
N GLU A 615 -37.54 24.75 4.33
CA GLU A 615 -38.40 24.27 3.25
C GLU A 615 -37.63 23.37 2.27
N THR A 616 -36.37 23.69 1.97
CA THR A 616 -35.53 22.85 1.14
C THR A 616 -35.31 21.47 1.77
N ILE A 617 -35.01 21.41 3.07
CA ILE A 617 -34.87 20.17 3.82
C ILE A 617 -36.15 19.35 3.82
N PHE A 618 -37.28 19.97 4.13
CA PHE A 618 -38.58 19.29 4.20
C PHE A 618 -39.02 18.75 2.85
N ASN A 619 -38.78 19.49 1.76
CA ASN A 619 -39.07 19.04 0.41
C ASN A 619 -38.20 17.82 0.02
N HIS A 620 -36.89 17.81 0.36
CA HIS A 620 -36.01 16.67 0.11
C HIS A 620 -36.39 15.44 0.93
N LEU A 621 -36.94 15.65 2.14
CA LEU A 621 -37.34 14.54 3.03
C LEU A 621 -38.84 14.17 2.83
N ASN A 622 -39.52 14.75 1.85
CA ASN A 622 -40.96 14.57 1.60
C ASN A 622 -41.85 14.79 2.85
N ILE A 623 -41.45 15.74 3.71
CA ILE A 623 -42.23 16.10 4.89
C ILE A 623 -43.32 17.12 4.51
N PRO A 624 -44.63 16.85 4.75
CA PRO A 624 -45.70 17.79 4.46
C PRO A 624 -45.58 19.07 5.29
N VAL A 625 -45.65 20.24 4.65
CA VAL A 625 -45.50 21.54 5.29
C VAL A 625 -46.81 22.36 5.15
N GLU A 626 -47.35 22.84 6.27
CA GLU A 626 -48.42 23.82 6.32
C GLU A 626 -47.85 25.22 6.56
N SER A 627 -47.70 26.03 5.50
CA SER A 627 -47.08 27.36 5.61
C SER A 627 -48.10 28.43 5.95
N LYS A 628 -47.82 29.18 7.03
CA LYS A 628 -48.52 30.44 7.40
C LYS A 628 -47.57 31.66 7.33
N ALA A 629 -46.41 31.50 6.69
CA ALA A 629 -45.30 32.45 6.73
C ALA A 629 -44.91 32.93 5.33
N ASP A 630 -45.85 33.57 4.59
CA ASP A 630 -45.66 33.91 3.18
C ASP A 630 -44.50 34.91 2.92
N ASP A 631 -44.31 35.92 3.77
CA ASP A 631 -43.33 37.01 3.59
C ASP A 631 -42.22 37.08 4.65
N SER A 632 -42.00 36.03 5.42
CA SER A 632 -40.99 36.05 6.49
C SER A 632 -39.75 35.20 6.14
N ASP A 633 -38.57 35.80 6.23
CA ASP A 633 -37.30 35.08 6.06
C ASP A 633 -37.01 34.09 7.20
N TRP A 634 -37.57 34.33 8.38
CA TRP A 634 -37.36 33.53 9.58
C TRP A 634 -38.65 32.92 10.08
N ILE A 635 -38.59 31.65 10.46
CA ILE A 635 -39.79 30.90 10.83
C ILE A 635 -39.63 30.13 12.14
N VAL A 636 -40.76 29.87 12.73
CA VAL A 636 -40.97 28.91 13.83
C VAL A 636 -41.64 27.69 13.25
N THR A 637 -41.11 26.51 13.56
CA THR A 637 -41.68 25.22 13.18
C THR A 637 -42.48 24.63 14.34
N ASN A 638 -43.61 24.04 14.06
CA ASN A 638 -44.42 23.30 15.03
C ASN A 638 -44.80 21.94 14.44
N THR A 639 -44.20 20.87 14.97
CA THR A 639 -44.41 19.51 14.47
C THR A 639 -45.76 18.98 14.90
N LYS A 640 -46.61 18.59 13.95
CA LYS A 640 -47.86 17.87 14.11
C LYS A 640 -47.66 16.38 13.80
N LEU A 641 -48.72 15.59 13.91
CA LEU A 641 -48.66 14.15 13.63
C LEU A 641 -48.32 13.83 12.16
N GLU A 642 -48.88 14.62 11.21
CA GLU A 642 -48.76 14.32 9.77
C GLU A 642 -48.13 15.47 8.96
N SER A 643 -47.81 16.64 9.58
CA SER A 643 -47.25 17.81 8.92
C SER A 643 -46.40 18.65 9.87
N VAL A 644 -45.62 19.56 9.32
CA VAL A 644 -44.97 20.62 10.08
C VAL A 644 -45.61 21.95 9.73
N GLU A 645 -46.20 22.61 10.73
CA GLU A 645 -46.74 23.98 10.58
C GLU A 645 -45.58 24.96 10.71
N ILE A 646 -45.40 25.84 9.72
CA ILE A 646 -44.43 26.93 9.78
C ILE A 646 -45.15 28.28 9.93
N ALA A 647 -44.71 29.06 10.93
CA ALA A 647 -45.25 30.37 11.23
C ALA A 647 -44.14 31.44 11.16
N PRO A 648 -44.50 32.72 10.83
CA PRO A 648 -43.49 33.78 10.75
C PRO A 648 -42.87 34.07 12.10
N ARG A 649 -41.54 34.26 12.12
CA ARG A 649 -40.84 34.82 13.27
C ARG A 649 -40.53 36.29 13.01
N LEU A 650 -41.20 37.18 13.76
CA LEU A 650 -40.99 38.60 13.62
C LEU A 650 -39.63 39.03 14.13
N VAL A 651 -38.78 39.53 13.25
CA VAL A 651 -37.51 40.19 13.57
C VAL A 651 -37.70 41.68 13.27
N ARG A 652 -37.57 42.53 14.29
CA ARG A 652 -37.70 44.00 14.16
C ARG A 652 -36.36 44.67 14.41
N GLU A 653 -36.03 45.67 13.63
CA GLU A 653 -34.81 46.46 13.82
C GLU A 653 -34.76 47.09 15.22
N ASN A 654 -33.56 47.14 15.82
CA ASN A 654 -33.31 47.69 17.16
C ASN A 654 -34.01 47.00 18.33
N LEU A 655 -34.60 45.84 18.14
CA LEU A 655 -35.17 45.00 19.20
C LEU A 655 -34.50 43.62 19.23
N VAL A 656 -34.27 43.12 20.45
CA VAL A 656 -33.70 41.78 20.65
C VAL A 656 -34.61 40.72 20.03
N PRO A 657 -34.14 39.94 19.05
CA PRO A 657 -34.96 38.88 18.47
C PRO A 657 -35.12 37.71 19.44
N ASN A 658 -36.21 36.97 19.29
CA ASN A 658 -36.38 35.70 20.00
C ASN A 658 -35.62 34.62 19.24
N VAL A 659 -34.57 34.05 19.84
CA VAL A 659 -33.78 32.98 19.23
C VAL A 659 -33.99 31.60 19.86
N VAL A 660 -34.89 31.50 20.84
CA VAL A 660 -35.23 30.22 21.48
C VAL A 660 -35.79 29.24 20.44
N GLY A 661 -35.30 27.98 20.46
CA GLY A 661 -35.66 26.93 19.52
C GLY A 661 -34.89 26.96 18.20
N MET A 662 -33.97 27.90 18.03
CA MET A 662 -33.10 27.97 16.82
C MET A 662 -31.83 27.16 16.96
N GLY A 663 -31.26 26.77 15.84
CA GLY A 663 -29.88 26.25 15.79
C GLY A 663 -28.88 27.35 16.13
N LEU A 664 -27.73 26.97 16.68
CA LEU A 664 -26.70 27.91 17.13
C LEU A 664 -26.30 28.92 16.04
N ARG A 665 -26.07 28.45 14.80
CA ARG A 665 -25.64 29.29 13.67
C ARG A 665 -26.64 30.40 13.36
N ASP A 666 -27.90 30.05 13.28
CA ASP A 666 -28.96 30.97 12.94
C ASP A 666 -29.22 31.98 14.08
N ALA A 667 -29.12 31.51 15.33
CA ALA A 667 -29.26 32.37 16.50
C ALA A 667 -28.11 33.41 16.57
N ILE A 668 -26.86 33.02 16.37
CA ILE A 668 -25.74 33.95 16.33
C ILE A 668 -25.92 34.96 15.20
N TYR A 669 -26.25 34.50 14.00
CA TYR A 669 -26.46 35.38 12.85
C TYR A 669 -27.51 36.44 13.10
N LEU A 670 -28.67 36.08 13.68
CA LEU A 670 -29.70 37.03 14.01
C LEU A 670 -29.31 38.05 15.08
N LEU A 671 -28.63 37.60 16.15
CA LEU A 671 -28.24 38.45 17.27
C LEU A 671 -27.11 39.41 16.89
N GLU A 672 -26.12 38.94 16.18
CA GLU A 672 -24.98 39.77 15.77
C GLU A 672 -25.34 40.79 14.70
N ASN A 673 -26.25 40.44 13.75
CA ASN A 673 -26.76 41.39 12.77
C ASN A 673 -27.61 42.54 13.42
N GLN A 674 -28.11 42.32 14.62
CA GLN A 674 -28.77 43.36 15.41
C GLN A 674 -27.79 44.15 16.31
N GLY A 675 -26.47 43.88 16.22
CA GLY A 675 -25.44 44.61 16.97
C GLY A 675 -25.15 44.08 18.37
N LEU A 676 -25.64 42.88 18.73
CA LEU A 676 -25.38 42.23 20.01
C LEU A 676 -24.09 41.35 19.93
N ARG A 677 -23.39 41.23 21.05
CA ARG A 677 -22.31 40.28 21.22
C ARG A 677 -22.82 38.99 21.85
N VAL A 678 -22.60 37.84 21.24
CA VAL A 678 -23.15 36.58 21.72
C VAL A 678 -22.12 35.80 22.56
N LYS A 679 -22.53 35.39 23.77
CA LYS A 679 -21.80 34.44 24.60
C LYS A 679 -22.60 33.15 24.70
N ILE A 680 -21.92 32.01 24.49
CA ILE A 680 -22.56 30.71 24.30
C ILE A 680 -22.19 29.79 25.46
N THR A 681 -23.19 29.02 25.97
CA THR A 681 -23.00 27.96 26.94
C THR A 681 -23.79 26.73 26.49
N GLY A 682 -23.15 25.54 26.48
CA GLY A 682 -23.78 24.28 26.06
C GLY A 682 -23.62 23.99 24.58
N SER A 683 -24.37 23.01 24.07
CA SER A 683 -24.39 22.58 22.66
C SER A 683 -25.80 22.15 22.26
N GLY A 684 -26.15 22.29 20.97
CA GLY A 684 -27.44 21.86 20.46
C GLY A 684 -28.31 23.01 19.97
N MET A 685 -29.53 23.15 20.53
CA MET A 685 -30.53 24.16 20.20
C MET A 685 -30.61 25.22 21.29
N VAL A 686 -30.92 26.46 20.95
CA VAL A 686 -31.08 27.54 21.96
C VAL A 686 -32.26 27.23 22.88
N LYS A 687 -32.00 27.03 24.14
CA LYS A 687 -32.99 26.78 25.20
C LYS A 687 -33.44 28.07 25.87
N SER A 688 -32.51 28.99 26.11
CA SER A 688 -32.80 30.28 26.76
C SER A 688 -31.84 31.36 26.26
N GLN A 689 -32.29 32.62 26.40
CA GLN A 689 -31.51 33.82 26.15
C GLN A 689 -31.60 34.78 27.34
N SER A 690 -30.50 35.44 27.71
CA SER A 690 -30.40 36.28 28.92
C SER A 690 -31.15 37.63 28.83
N ILE A 691 -31.34 38.13 27.61
CA ILE A 691 -32.09 39.38 27.38
C ILE A 691 -33.42 39.01 26.77
N SER A 692 -34.52 39.52 27.31
CA SER A 692 -35.87 39.20 26.84
C SER A 692 -36.08 39.66 25.41
N ALA A 693 -36.75 38.82 24.59
CA ALA A 693 -37.13 39.19 23.24
C ALA A 693 -38.02 40.43 23.23
N GLY A 694 -37.81 41.35 22.26
CA GLY A 694 -38.53 42.62 22.18
C GLY A 694 -37.96 43.77 23.05
N SER A 695 -36.90 43.52 23.83
CA SER A 695 -36.17 44.59 24.54
C SER A 695 -35.43 45.49 23.54
N LYS A 696 -35.24 46.78 23.85
CA LYS A 696 -34.39 47.67 23.07
C LYS A 696 -32.93 47.23 23.14
N ILE A 697 -32.25 47.23 22.03
CA ILE A 697 -30.84 46.88 21.94
C ILE A 697 -29.97 48.11 22.26
N ASN A 698 -29.01 47.92 23.19
CA ASN A 698 -27.89 48.84 23.36
C ASN A 698 -26.70 48.30 22.53
N ASN A 699 -26.20 49.08 21.59
CA ASN A 699 -25.21 48.63 20.63
C ASN A 699 -23.95 48.10 21.33
N GLY A 700 -23.54 46.86 21.03
CA GLY A 700 -22.41 46.17 21.66
C GLY A 700 -22.71 45.46 23.00
N GLU A 701 -23.98 45.43 23.43
CA GLU A 701 -24.43 44.70 24.62
C GLU A 701 -24.24 43.17 24.42
N THR A 702 -23.85 42.48 25.50
CA THR A 702 -23.60 41.04 25.46
C THR A 702 -24.84 40.25 25.86
N ILE A 703 -25.29 39.37 25.01
CA ILE A 703 -26.39 38.43 25.28
C ILE A 703 -25.79 37.01 25.50
N ASN A 704 -26.18 36.36 26.58
CA ASN A 704 -25.80 34.96 26.81
C ASN A 704 -26.93 34.05 26.29
N ILE A 705 -26.60 33.05 25.50
CA ILE A 705 -27.51 32.00 25.06
C ILE A 705 -27.07 30.65 25.65
N GLU A 706 -28.05 29.92 26.18
CA GLU A 706 -27.86 28.58 26.72
C GLU A 706 -28.43 27.57 25.70
N LEU A 707 -27.63 26.55 25.39
CA LEU A 707 -27.97 25.48 24.45
C LEU A 707 -28.23 24.17 25.20
N SER A 708 -29.13 23.35 24.70
CA SER A 708 -29.42 22.01 25.19
C SER A 708 -29.68 21.03 24.06
#